data_cb3fd1be015805207ebd98fad055804e
#
_entry.id   cb3fd1be015805207ebd98fad055804e
#
_cell.length_a   1.000
_cell.length_b   1.000
_cell.length_c   1.000
_cell.angle_alpha   90.00
_cell.angle_beta   90.00
_cell.angle_gamma   90.00
#
_symmetry.space_group_name_H-M   'P 1'
#
loop_
_entity.id
_entity.type
_entity.pdbx_description
1 polymer ?
#
loop_
_entity_poly.entity_id
_entity_poly.type
_entity_poly.pdbx_seq_one_letter_code
_entity_poly.pdbx_strand_id
1 'polypeptide(L)'
;MVHLSQIKLQFGHQMLFDGASWSIYAGQRIGLVGPNGSGKSTILRMLCGEITPDEGHVIIPQGVTTGYLPQHMDDFNTDQTLMDEVMNVFAHLIEAEKEMRRLEQEISENHTPELMKRYDRLQELFAREDGYTMEARARTVLSGLGFRDEQLSQSVRSFSGGWRMRIALARLLLIHPALLLLDEPTNHLDMETLIWLEKFIADYNGTLVIVSHDRYFLDRITDHIAEIYDGKVRVYSGNYSDYEEARAQRLMQQEAEQKNQERRIDQIERFIERFRYKASKAKQVQSRIKYLEKIQRTEVEKLGKSIGFQFPVPPRSGDPVVAFEHVMFDYGKGPVFTDATFQIRRGKKVALLGPNGVGKSTLMKIISQELEPGSGKARWGYNLEMAYFAQHQLDQLNPGLNVLDEVWSQSPGITQSAVRSLLGQFLFSGDDVFKPVSVLSGGEKSRVVLLKMMLKNANFLILDEPTNHLDMQSKEVLAQALDEFPGSVLIVSHDRFFLDMLVTKVLWFHEGHVKEYPGNYSEFQQWYDEKFNPMIQNTKNTDSRPGKIHSKTQRRIEAQERQKKSRERKKYQEKLDKTEQKIDILQKEKSDIEHQMNGTGFSALTPDEMAAVTRRYQEIVKTMEKLEYEWLVLNEILEK
;
A
#
# COMPACT_ATOMS: atom_id res chain seq x y z
N MET A 1 12.42 -15.60 18.94
CA MET A 1 12.04 -14.19 19.03
C MET A 1 13.21 -13.39 18.50
N VAL A 2 13.00 -12.62 17.43
CA VAL A 2 13.99 -11.70 16.86
C VAL A 2 13.66 -10.30 17.36
N HIS A 3 14.67 -9.51 17.71
CA HIS A 3 14.45 -8.22 18.34
C HIS A 3 15.37 -7.15 17.75
N LEU A 4 14.75 -6.06 17.27
CA LEU A 4 15.43 -4.82 16.90
C LEU A 4 15.26 -3.85 18.07
N SER A 5 16.35 -3.29 18.59
CA SER A 5 16.33 -2.40 19.76
C SER A 5 16.98 -1.07 19.42
N GLN A 6 16.19 0.03 19.52
CA GLN A 6 16.65 1.41 19.40
C GLN A 6 17.51 1.66 18.15
N ILE A 7 17.07 1.11 17.00
CA ILE A 7 17.79 1.19 15.74
C ILE A 7 17.81 2.64 15.25
N LYS A 8 19.03 3.15 15.02
CA LYS A 8 19.26 4.37 14.23
C LYS A 8 20.07 4.02 13.00
N LEU A 9 19.65 4.55 11.86
CA LEU A 9 20.34 4.38 10.59
C LEU A 9 20.14 5.59 9.71
N GLN A 10 21.23 6.07 9.16
CA GLN A 10 21.27 7.24 8.28
C GLN A 10 21.98 6.90 6.96
N PHE A 11 21.43 7.34 5.84
CA PHE A 11 22.09 7.30 4.55
C PHE A 11 22.40 8.73 4.06
N GLY A 12 23.66 9.10 4.03
CA GLY A 12 24.07 10.46 3.69
C GLY A 12 23.47 11.48 4.67
N HIS A 13 22.56 12.33 4.20
CA HIS A 13 21.87 13.33 5.04
C HIS A 13 20.46 12.90 5.47
N GLN A 14 19.97 11.75 5.02
CA GLN A 14 18.63 11.29 5.30
C GLN A 14 18.63 10.30 6.46
N MET A 15 17.99 10.69 7.58
CA MET A 15 17.68 9.79 8.68
C MET A 15 16.58 8.83 8.25
N LEU A 16 16.86 7.52 8.25
CA LEU A 16 15.91 6.48 7.87
C LEU A 16 15.18 5.91 9.09
N PHE A 17 15.92 5.65 10.17
CA PHE A 17 15.37 5.20 11.45
C PHE A 17 15.93 6.04 12.58
N ASP A 18 15.06 6.43 13.53
CA ASP A 18 15.42 7.18 14.72
C ASP A 18 14.83 6.51 15.98
N GLY A 19 15.59 5.54 16.51
CA GLY A 19 15.18 4.77 17.69
C GLY A 19 14.09 3.74 17.43
N ALA A 20 14.05 3.14 16.23
CA ALA A 20 13.10 2.10 15.89
C ALA A 20 13.31 0.85 16.74
N SER A 21 12.22 0.32 17.29
CA SER A 21 12.24 -0.92 18.07
C SER A 21 11.13 -1.84 17.62
N TRP A 22 11.44 -3.13 17.42
CA TRP A 22 10.48 -4.10 16.93
C TRP A 22 10.82 -5.51 17.44
N SER A 23 9.79 -6.27 17.84
CA SER A 23 9.92 -7.65 18.28
C SER A 23 9.12 -8.56 17.37
N ILE A 24 9.76 -9.62 16.87
CA ILE A 24 9.17 -10.63 16.00
C ILE A 24 9.14 -11.95 16.76
N TYR A 25 7.96 -12.53 16.91
CA TYR A 25 7.76 -13.79 17.62
C TYR A 25 7.72 -14.97 16.64
N ALA A 26 8.08 -16.17 17.13
CA ALA A 26 8.05 -17.38 16.32
C ALA A 26 6.62 -17.69 15.82
N GLY A 27 6.51 -18.07 14.55
CA GLY A 27 5.24 -18.41 13.91
C GLY A 27 4.37 -17.23 13.50
N GLN A 28 4.79 -15.97 13.73
CA GLN A 28 4.07 -14.81 13.23
C GLN A 28 4.23 -14.65 11.72
N ARG A 29 3.17 -14.18 11.07
CA ARG A 29 3.14 -13.81 9.66
C ARG A 29 2.92 -12.31 9.54
N ILE A 30 3.98 -11.57 9.29
CA ILE A 30 3.99 -10.12 9.40
C ILE A 30 4.10 -9.49 8.02
N GLY A 31 3.12 -8.64 7.67
CA GLY A 31 3.21 -7.72 6.53
C GLY A 31 3.95 -6.44 6.93
N LEU A 32 5.06 -6.15 6.27
CA LEU A 32 5.82 -4.92 6.50
C LEU A 32 5.39 -3.86 5.48
N VAL A 33 4.73 -2.82 5.95
CA VAL A 33 4.12 -1.77 5.11
C VAL A 33 4.69 -0.39 5.41
N GLY A 34 4.56 0.51 4.45
CA GLY A 34 5.03 1.90 4.55
C GLY A 34 5.29 2.52 3.19
N PRO A 35 5.45 3.84 3.10
CA PRO A 35 5.77 4.54 1.85
C PRO A 35 7.05 4.01 1.18
N ASN A 36 7.20 4.28 -0.12
CA ASN A 36 8.47 4.01 -0.79
C ASN A 36 9.59 4.85 -0.16
N GLY A 37 10.76 4.24 0.03
CA GLY A 37 11.88 4.89 0.71
C GLY A 37 11.81 4.92 2.24
N SER A 38 10.77 4.34 2.88
CA SER A 38 10.65 4.29 4.35
C SER A 38 11.61 3.31 5.03
N GLY A 39 12.36 2.49 4.27
CA GLY A 39 13.33 1.56 4.81
C GLY A 39 12.86 0.11 4.94
N LYS A 40 11.77 -0.30 4.26
CA LYS A 40 11.25 -1.68 4.28
C LYS A 40 12.33 -2.71 3.94
N SER A 41 12.94 -2.60 2.76
CA SER A 41 14.04 -3.49 2.32
C SER A 41 15.27 -3.39 3.24
N THR A 42 15.53 -2.21 3.80
CA THR A 42 16.66 -1.99 4.72
C THR A 42 16.46 -2.78 6.02
N ILE A 43 15.23 -2.80 6.58
CA ILE A 43 14.92 -3.63 7.75
C ILE A 43 15.13 -5.12 7.42
N LEU A 44 14.65 -5.61 6.26
CA LEU A 44 14.86 -7.00 5.86
C LEU A 44 16.34 -7.34 5.74
N ARG A 45 17.14 -6.45 5.15
CA ARG A 45 18.60 -6.62 5.04
C ARG A 45 19.32 -6.56 6.40
N MET A 46 18.84 -5.75 7.34
CA MET A 46 19.34 -5.77 8.73
C MET A 46 19.03 -7.10 9.42
N LEU A 47 17.82 -7.65 9.21
CA LEU A 47 17.42 -8.96 9.73
C LEU A 47 18.22 -10.13 9.12
N CYS A 48 18.81 -9.94 7.93
CA CYS A 48 19.74 -10.90 7.32
C CYS A 48 21.19 -10.71 7.76
N GLY A 49 21.49 -9.61 8.44
CA GLY A 49 22.86 -9.27 8.81
C GLY A 49 23.69 -8.65 7.68
N GLU A 50 23.06 -8.27 6.54
CA GLU A 50 23.75 -7.60 5.42
C GLU A 50 24.05 -6.13 5.71
N ILE A 51 23.23 -5.49 6.56
CA ILE A 51 23.40 -4.10 6.99
C ILE A 51 23.43 -4.07 8.52
N THR A 52 24.43 -3.35 9.05
CA THR A 52 24.50 -3.04 10.49
C THR A 52 23.95 -1.65 10.75
N PRO A 53 23.12 -1.44 11.78
CA PRO A 53 22.66 -0.11 12.15
C PRO A 53 23.79 0.74 12.71
N ASP A 54 23.68 2.08 12.61
CA ASP A 54 24.64 3.03 13.18
C ASP A 54 24.59 3.02 14.72
N GLU A 55 23.38 2.94 15.30
CA GLU A 55 23.14 2.74 16.73
C GLU A 55 22.04 1.68 16.95
N GLY A 56 22.06 1.05 18.11
CA GLY A 56 21.12 -0.02 18.46
C GLY A 56 21.64 -1.41 18.06
N HIS A 57 20.79 -2.42 18.22
CA HIS A 57 21.20 -3.81 18.01
C HIS A 57 20.08 -4.63 17.37
N VAL A 58 20.47 -5.55 16.48
CA VAL A 58 19.61 -6.62 15.95
C VAL A 58 20.01 -7.92 16.64
N ILE A 59 19.07 -8.53 17.36
CA ILE A 59 19.31 -9.75 18.14
C ILE A 59 18.55 -10.89 17.46
N ILE A 60 19.28 -11.85 16.89
CA ILE A 60 18.76 -13.09 16.32
C ILE A 60 19.24 -14.24 17.21
N PRO A 61 18.35 -15.08 17.76
CA PRO A 61 18.76 -16.20 18.60
C PRO A 61 19.63 -17.19 17.81
N GLN A 62 20.59 -17.84 18.48
CA GLN A 62 21.39 -18.89 17.88
C GLN A 62 20.51 -20.04 17.40
N GLY A 63 20.78 -20.55 16.20
CA GLY A 63 20.02 -21.65 15.59
C GLY A 63 18.80 -21.22 14.76
N VAL A 64 18.46 -19.94 14.70
CA VAL A 64 17.44 -19.43 13.77
C VAL A 64 18.05 -19.29 12.38
N THR A 65 17.64 -20.15 11.46
CA THR A 65 17.99 -20.04 10.04
C THR A 65 17.18 -18.93 9.39
N THR A 66 17.86 -17.99 8.71
CA THR A 66 17.21 -16.87 8.02
C THR A 66 17.35 -17.05 6.52
N GLY A 67 16.26 -16.85 5.78
CA GLY A 67 16.26 -16.83 4.34
C GLY A 67 15.68 -15.52 3.81
N TYR A 68 16.34 -14.89 2.85
CA TYR A 68 15.95 -13.61 2.30
C TYR A 68 15.82 -13.66 0.78
N LEU A 69 14.69 -13.17 0.28
CA LEU A 69 14.46 -12.89 -1.14
C LEU A 69 14.54 -11.39 -1.36
N PRO A 70 15.60 -10.87 -2.01
CA PRO A 70 15.69 -9.44 -2.34
C PRO A 70 14.80 -9.08 -3.52
N GLN A 71 14.50 -7.79 -3.67
CA GLN A 71 13.68 -7.26 -4.78
C GLN A 71 14.33 -7.44 -6.16
N HIS A 72 15.66 -7.40 -6.24
CA HIS A 72 16.44 -7.61 -7.46
C HIS A 72 17.56 -8.61 -7.20
N MET A 73 17.81 -9.47 -8.16
CA MET A 73 18.88 -10.45 -8.12
C MET A 73 19.77 -10.30 -9.36
N ASP A 74 21.04 -9.98 -9.12
CA ASP A 74 22.03 -9.80 -10.18
C ASP A 74 22.88 -11.05 -10.46
N ASP A 75 22.87 -12.08 -9.56
CA ASP A 75 23.92 -13.09 -9.48
C ASP A 75 23.61 -14.51 -9.97
N PHE A 76 22.48 -14.74 -10.64
CA PHE A 76 22.28 -16.05 -11.27
C PHE A 76 22.96 -16.15 -12.65
N ASN A 77 24.30 -16.25 -12.65
CA ASN A 77 25.08 -16.43 -13.89
C ASN A 77 25.71 -17.83 -13.94
N THR A 78 24.90 -18.85 -13.69
CA THR A 78 25.34 -20.27 -13.73
C THR A 78 24.88 -20.94 -15.00
N ASP A 79 25.75 -21.79 -15.57
CA ASP A 79 25.44 -22.63 -16.72
C ASP A 79 24.76 -23.94 -16.32
N GLN A 80 24.51 -24.16 -15.03
CA GLN A 80 23.78 -25.34 -14.53
C GLN A 80 22.35 -25.38 -15.04
N THR A 81 21.77 -26.60 -15.08
CA THR A 81 20.35 -26.74 -15.40
C THR A 81 19.48 -26.19 -14.27
N LEU A 82 18.24 -25.83 -14.59
CA LEU A 82 17.29 -25.36 -13.60
C LEU A 82 17.11 -26.35 -12.44
N MET A 83 17.01 -27.65 -12.78
CA MET A 83 16.87 -28.71 -11.78
C MET A 83 18.09 -28.84 -10.89
N ASP A 84 19.31 -28.83 -11.47
CA ASP A 84 20.55 -28.90 -10.69
C ASP A 84 20.70 -27.72 -9.76
N GLU A 85 20.40 -26.50 -10.24
CA GLU A 85 20.48 -25.26 -9.45
C GLU A 85 19.56 -25.31 -8.23
N VAL A 86 18.33 -25.80 -8.39
CA VAL A 86 17.37 -25.93 -7.30
C VAL A 86 17.77 -27.09 -6.37
N MET A 87 18.27 -28.19 -6.90
CA MET A 87 18.73 -29.34 -6.12
C MET A 87 19.99 -29.04 -5.29
N ASN A 88 20.77 -28.01 -5.61
CA ASN A 88 21.91 -27.56 -4.79
C ASN A 88 21.52 -27.21 -3.34
N VAL A 89 20.26 -26.88 -3.08
CA VAL A 89 19.72 -26.71 -1.73
C VAL A 89 19.90 -27.96 -0.88
N PHE A 90 19.81 -29.13 -1.51
CA PHE A 90 19.94 -30.44 -0.90
C PHE A 90 21.35 -31.04 -1.07
N ALA A 91 22.39 -30.24 -1.35
CA ALA A 91 23.73 -30.71 -1.63
C ALA A 91 24.25 -31.65 -0.54
N HIS A 92 23.98 -31.37 0.75
CA HIS A 92 24.36 -32.24 1.87
C HIS A 92 23.65 -33.59 1.88
N LEU A 93 22.38 -33.64 1.42
CA LEU A 93 21.63 -34.90 1.28
C LEU A 93 22.09 -35.68 0.05
N ILE A 94 22.37 -34.99 -1.05
CA ILE A 94 22.93 -35.62 -2.26
C ILE A 94 24.30 -36.24 -1.97
N GLU A 95 25.12 -35.57 -1.16
CA GLU A 95 26.41 -36.10 -0.74
C GLU A 95 26.23 -37.27 0.22
N ALA A 96 25.28 -37.18 1.17
CA ALA A 96 24.93 -38.30 2.04
C ALA A 96 24.44 -39.52 1.24
N GLU A 97 23.61 -39.36 0.21
CA GLU A 97 23.15 -40.42 -0.69
C GLU A 97 24.31 -41.08 -1.43
N LYS A 98 25.24 -40.30 -2.00
CA LYS A 98 26.43 -40.79 -2.65
C LYS A 98 27.30 -41.61 -1.70
N GLU A 99 27.50 -41.12 -0.49
CA GLU A 99 28.28 -41.83 0.51
C GLU A 99 27.58 -43.10 1.00
N MET A 100 26.25 -43.09 1.14
CA MET A 100 25.47 -44.31 1.46
C MET A 100 25.65 -45.37 0.38
N ARG A 101 25.52 -45.01 -0.89
CA ARG A 101 25.75 -45.95 -2.02
C ARG A 101 27.18 -46.50 -2.03
N ARG A 102 28.19 -45.70 -1.70
CA ARG A 102 29.57 -46.13 -1.57
C ARG A 102 29.73 -47.12 -0.40
N LEU A 103 29.17 -46.80 0.74
CA LEU A 103 29.20 -47.66 1.93
C LEU A 103 28.46 -48.99 1.67
N GLU A 104 27.37 -49.02 0.89
CA GLU A 104 26.67 -50.23 0.48
C GLU A 104 27.60 -51.18 -0.31
N GLN A 105 28.42 -50.64 -1.22
CA GLN A 105 29.40 -51.40 -1.94
C GLN A 105 30.52 -51.93 -1.03
N GLU A 106 31.07 -51.08 -0.15
CA GLU A 106 32.12 -51.47 0.78
C GLU A 106 31.62 -52.50 1.82
N ILE A 107 30.37 -52.40 2.29
CA ILE A 107 29.74 -53.38 3.20
C ILE A 107 29.53 -54.73 2.50
N SER A 108 29.20 -54.71 1.20
CA SER A 108 29.06 -55.95 0.41
C SER A 108 30.38 -56.73 0.28
N GLU A 109 31.53 -56.03 0.29
CA GLU A 109 32.86 -56.63 0.22
C GLU A 109 33.43 -56.93 1.62
N ASN A 110 33.23 -56.06 2.60
CA ASN A 110 33.76 -56.14 3.96
C ASN A 110 32.72 -55.77 5.02
N HIS A 111 32.12 -56.75 5.65
CA HIS A 111 31.14 -56.56 6.72
C HIS A 111 31.82 -56.12 8.03
N THR A 112 32.03 -54.83 8.25
CA THR A 112 32.54 -54.32 9.51
C THR A 112 31.46 -53.55 10.29
N PRO A 113 31.37 -53.69 11.66
CA PRO A 113 30.39 -53.00 12.47
C PRO A 113 30.52 -51.47 12.37
N GLU A 114 31.69 -50.94 12.02
CA GLU A 114 31.96 -49.50 11.87
C GLU A 114 31.32 -48.92 10.61
N LEU A 115 31.41 -49.63 9.50
CA LEU A 115 30.77 -49.25 8.24
C LEU A 115 29.25 -49.26 8.38
N MET A 116 28.68 -50.28 9.04
CA MET A 116 27.24 -50.34 9.30
C MET A 116 26.77 -49.15 10.16
N LYS A 117 27.46 -48.83 11.24
CA LYS A 117 27.11 -47.64 12.09
C LYS A 117 27.20 -46.34 11.33
N ARG A 118 28.14 -46.21 10.39
CA ARG A 118 28.26 -45.01 9.56
C ARG A 118 27.11 -44.93 8.54
N TYR A 119 26.74 -46.04 7.95
CA TYR A 119 25.59 -46.14 7.06
C TYR A 119 24.29 -45.81 7.79
N ASP A 120 24.04 -46.43 8.95
CA ASP A 120 22.85 -46.18 9.76
C ASP A 120 22.69 -44.69 10.12
N ARG A 121 23.77 -44.00 10.50
CA ARG A 121 23.74 -42.56 10.79
C ARG A 121 23.37 -41.71 9.59
N LEU A 122 23.90 -42.03 8.41
CA LEU A 122 23.58 -41.32 7.16
C LEU A 122 22.15 -41.62 6.74
N GLN A 123 21.67 -42.83 6.92
CA GLN A 123 20.30 -43.23 6.63
C GLN A 123 19.31 -42.52 7.56
N GLU A 124 19.61 -42.43 8.87
CA GLU A 124 18.81 -41.68 9.83
C GLU A 124 18.76 -40.19 9.46
N LEU A 125 19.89 -39.57 9.10
CA LEU A 125 19.96 -38.18 8.65
C LEU A 125 19.11 -38.00 7.39
N PHE A 126 19.28 -38.85 6.39
CA PHE A 126 18.59 -38.80 5.11
C PHE A 126 17.07 -38.97 5.26
N ALA A 127 16.65 -39.89 6.13
CA ALA A 127 15.24 -40.11 6.45
C ALA A 127 14.64 -38.93 7.25
N ARG A 128 15.37 -38.41 8.24
CA ARG A 128 14.91 -37.27 9.08
C ARG A 128 14.68 -36.00 8.27
N GLU A 129 15.49 -35.78 7.24
CA GLU A 129 15.41 -34.59 6.39
C GLU A 129 14.63 -34.82 5.10
N ASP A 130 13.82 -35.90 5.05
CA ASP A 130 12.96 -36.26 3.91
C ASP A 130 13.73 -36.39 2.56
N GLY A 131 14.97 -36.93 2.59
CA GLY A 131 15.83 -37.04 1.43
C GLY A 131 15.22 -37.84 0.27
N TYR A 132 14.39 -38.85 0.58
CA TYR A 132 13.70 -39.67 -0.45
C TYR A 132 12.69 -38.86 -1.28
N THR A 133 12.22 -37.69 -0.79
CA THR A 133 11.23 -36.86 -1.47
C THR A 133 11.80 -35.56 -2.06
N MET A 134 13.12 -35.32 -1.91
CA MET A 134 13.76 -34.05 -2.29
C MET A 134 13.50 -33.66 -3.76
N GLU A 135 13.60 -34.60 -4.71
CA GLU A 135 13.35 -34.34 -6.13
C GLU A 135 11.85 -34.06 -6.39
N ALA A 136 10.96 -34.83 -5.77
CA ALA A 136 9.51 -34.61 -5.89
C ALA A 136 9.10 -33.26 -5.33
N ARG A 137 9.66 -32.85 -4.18
CA ARG A 137 9.47 -31.52 -3.59
C ARG A 137 9.96 -30.42 -4.53
N ALA A 138 11.17 -30.57 -5.11
CA ALA A 138 11.70 -29.60 -6.05
C ALA A 138 10.80 -29.46 -7.28
N ARG A 139 10.34 -30.56 -7.89
CA ARG A 139 9.39 -30.54 -9.00
C ARG A 139 8.05 -29.89 -8.62
N THR A 140 7.50 -30.17 -7.45
CA THR A 140 6.24 -29.60 -6.98
C THR A 140 6.36 -28.08 -6.82
N VAL A 141 7.45 -27.59 -6.23
CA VAL A 141 7.68 -26.16 -6.05
C VAL A 141 7.91 -25.47 -7.40
N LEU A 142 8.71 -26.05 -8.28
CA LEU A 142 8.97 -25.49 -9.62
C LEU A 142 7.70 -25.45 -10.47
N SER A 143 6.91 -26.53 -10.49
CA SER A 143 5.62 -26.57 -11.19
C SER A 143 4.66 -25.52 -10.63
N GLY A 144 4.58 -25.37 -9.31
CA GLY A 144 3.76 -24.34 -8.64
C GLY A 144 4.18 -22.91 -8.97
N LEU A 145 5.47 -22.70 -9.23
CA LEU A 145 6.01 -21.40 -9.68
C LEU A 145 5.92 -21.20 -11.20
N GLY A 146 5.22 -22.11 -11.92
CA GLY A 146 4.89 -21.99 -13.32
C GLY A 146 5.93 -22.54 -14.29
N PHE A 147 6.96 -23.29 -13.81
CA PHE A 147 7.91 -23.97 -14.68
C PHE A 147 7.31 -25.24 -15.26
N ARG A 148 7.59 -25.49 -16.55
CA ARG A 148 7.19 -26.70 -17.25
C ARG A 148 8.33 -27.76 -17.19
N ASP A 149 7.98 -29.01 -17.29
CA ASP A 149 8.97 -30.11 -17.24
C ASP A 149 10.09 -29.99 -18.30
N GLU A 150 9.76 -29.45 -19.50
CA GLU A 150 10.73 -29.21 -20.58
C GLU A 150 11.78 -28.15 -20.22
N GLN A 151 11.46 -27.25 -19.27
CA GLN A 151 12.36 -26.19 -18.84
C GLN A 151 13.34 -26.63 -17.75
N LEU A 152 13.09 -27.77 -17.07
CA LEU A 152 13.92 -28.25 -15.97
C LEU A 152 15.36 -28.57 -16.40
N SER A 153 15.56 -28.98 -17.68
CA SER A 153 16.87 -29.25 -18.29
C SER A 153 17.54 -28.03 -18.93
N GLN A 154 16.87 -26.87 -18.94
CA GLN A 154 17.44 -25.66 -19.53
C GLN A 154 18.42 -25.00 -18.57
N SER A 155 19.46 -24.33 -19.12
CA SER A 155 20.40 -23.55 -18.33
C SER A 155 19.72 -22.34 -17.68
N VAL A 156 20.01 -22.09 -16.41
CA VAL A 156 19.48 -20.92 -15.64
C VAL A 156 19.79 -19.61 -16.33
N ARG A 157 20.91 -19.53 -17.04
CA ARG A 157 21.31 -18.32 -17.78
C ARG A 157 20.35 -17.94 -18.90
N SER A 158 19.62 -18.92 -19.48
CA SER A 158 18.65 -18.67 -20.56
C SER A 158 17.37 -17.99 -20.10
N PHE A 159 17.10 -17.95 -18.79
CA PHE A 159 15.89 -17.38 -18.24
C PHE A 159 15.99 -15.85 -18.05
N SER A 160 14.87 -15.16 -18.23
CA SER A 160 14.75 -13.72 -17.97
C SER A 160 14.87 -13.40 -16.46
N GLY A 161 15.08 -12.13 -16.11
CA GLY A 161 15.19 -11.68 -14.71
C GLY A 161 14.02 -12.12 -13.83
N GLY A 162 12.79 -12.02 -14.31
CA GLY A 162 11.61 -12.46 -13.57
C GLY A 162 11.56 -13.97 -13.33
N TRP A 163 12.01 -14.78 -14.31
CA TRP A 163 12.12 -16.21 -14.12
C TRP A 163 13.26 -16.59 -13.16
N ARG A 164 14.37 -15.88 -13.20
CA ARG A 164 15.47 -16.09 -12.24
C ARG A 164 15.03 -15.76 -10.80
N MET A 165 14.19 -14.73 -10.63
CA MET A 165 13.58 -14.43 -9.32
C MET A 165 12.70 -15.59 -8.82
N ARG A 166 11.92 -16.25 -9.71
CA ARG A 166 11.14 -17.43 -9.36
C ARG A 166 12.04 -18.62 -8.97
N ILE A 167 13.21 -18.80 -9.62
CA ILE A 167 14.21 -19.82 -9.23
C ILE A 167 14.74 -19.55 -7.82
N ALA A 168 15.08 -18.30 -7.50
CA ALA A 168 15.51 -17.92 -6.17
C ALA A 168 14.44 -18.17 -5.11
N LEU A 169 13.20 -17.81 -5.42
CA LEU A 169 12.06 -18.10 -4.56
C LEU A 169 11.89 -19.62 -4.36
N ALA A 170 12.00 -20.45 -5.42
CA ALA A 170 11.94 -21.90 -5.32
C ALA A 170 12.98 -22.46 -4.34
N ARG A 171 14.24 -22.02 -4.48
CA ARG A 171 15.33 -22.42 -3.57
C ARG A 171 15.02 -22.06 -2.13
N LEU A 172 14.54 -20.85 -1.91
CA LEU A 172 14.23 -20.34 -0.58
C LEU A 172 13.09 -21.12 0.09
N LEU A 173 12.03 -21.43 -0.67
CA LEU A 173 10.91 -22.22 -0.18
C LEU A 173 11.33 -23.67 0.14
N LEU A 174 12.28 -24.24 -0.59
CA LEU A 174 12.82 -25.58 -0.34
C LEU A 174 13.76 -25.64 0.87
N ILE A 175 14.55 -24.59 1.15
CA ILE A 175 15.38 -24.47 2.36
C ILE A 175 14.51 -24.49 3.61
N HIS A 176 13.30 -23.95 3.54
CA HIS A 176 12.36 -23.86 4.64
C HIS A 176 12.96 -23.20 5.91
N PRO A 177 13.49 -21.96 5.84
CA PRO A 177 14.16 -21.32 6.97
C PRO A 177 13.20 -21.00 8.10
N ALA A 178 13.68 -20.95 9.35
CA ALA A 178 12.88 -20.59 10.51
C ALA A 178 12.32 -19.15 10.45
N LEU A 179 13.08 -18.24 9.80
CA LEU A 179 12.67 -16.87 9.49
C LEU A 179 12.77 -16.63 7.99
N LEU A 180 11.63 -16.50 7.34
CA LEU A 180 11.50 -16.23 5.90
C LEU A 180 11.22 -14.74 5.68
N LEU A 181 12.09 -14.08 4.93
CA LEU A 181 12.02 -12.66 4.61
C LEU A 181 11.81 -12.50 3.10
N LEU A 182 10.69 -11.92 2.70
CA LEU A 182 10.33 -11.75 1.29
C LEU A 182 10.14 -10.27 0.96
N ASP A 183 10.92 -9.77 -0.01
CA ASP A 183 10.82 -8.39 -0.50
C ASP A 183 10.16 -8.38 -1.88
N GLU A 184 8.88 -7.99 -1.94
CA GLU A 184 8.04 -7.92 -3.14
C GLU A 184 8.01 -9.24 -3.95
N PRO A 185 7.72 -10.40 -3.33
CA PRO A 185 7.72 -11.68 -4.03
C PRO A 185 6.61 -11.81 -5.08
N THR A 186 5.59 -10.96 -5.00
CA THR A 186 4.45 -10.92 -5.93
C THR A 186 4.78 -10.29 -7.27
N ASN A 187 5.85 -9.51 -7.34
CA ASN A 187 6.32 -8.94 -8.60
C ASN A 187 6.74 -10.05 -9.57
N HIS A 188 6.38 -9.92 -10.82
CA HIS A 188 6.66 -10.88 -11.90
C HIS A 188 5.96 -12.25 -11.78
N LEU A 189 5.06 -12.45 -10.81
CA LEU A 189 4.20 -13.63 -10.73
C LEU A 189 2.90 -13.38 -11.49
N ASP A 190 2.47 -14.36 -12.27
CA ASP A 190 1.11 -14.35 -12.81
C ASP A 190 0.10 -14.81 -11.75
N MET A 191 -1.16 -14.68 -12.07
CA MET A 191 -2.27 -14.92 -11.13
C MET A 191 -2.29 -16.36 -10.59
N GLU A 192 -1.99 -17.34 -11.46
CA GLU A 192 -2.00 -18.77 -11.08
C GLU A 192 -0.86 -19.09 -10.11
N THR A 193 0.34 -18.60 -10.43
CA THR A 193 1.52 -18.71 -9.57
C THR A 193 1.32 -17.99 -8.23
N LEU A 194 0.67 -16.84 -8.24
CA LEU A 194 0.38 -16.08 -7.03
C LEU A 194 -0.59 -16.84 -6.10
N ILE A 195 -1.64 -17.43 -6.65
CA ILE A 195 -2.60 -18.25 -5.89
C ILE A 195 -1.91 -19.49 -5.29
N TRP A 196 -1.00 -20.10 -6.05
CA TRP A 196 -0.22 -21.22 -5.55
C TRP A 196 0.70 -20.79 -4.39
N LEU A 197 1.41 -19.67 -4.55
CA LEU A 197 2.28 -19.12 -3.51
C LEU A 197 1.49 -18.77 -2.23
N GLU A 198 0.30 -18.20 -2.36
CA GLU A 198 -0.60 -17.94 -1.22
C GLU A 198 -0.89 -19.22 -0.42
N LYS A 199 -1.22 -20.34 -1.11
CA LYS A 199 -1.48 -21.63 -0.47
C LYS A 199 -0.23 -22.17 0.20
N PHE A 200 0.90 -22.14 -0.51
CA PHE A 200 2.16 -22.64 0.03
C PHE A 200 2.58 -21.89 1.30
N ILE A 201 2.49 -20.56 1.31
CA ILE A 201 2.81 -19.74 2.48
C ILE A 201 1.77 -19.92 3.60
N ALA A 202 0.49 -20.18 3.27
CA ALA A 202 -0.53 -20.47 4.28
C ALA A 202 -0.20 -21.74 5.09
N ASP A 203 0.46 -22.72 4.49
CA ASP A 203 0.89 -23.96 5.14
C ASP A 203 2.31 -23.87 5.76
N TYR A 204 2.98 -22.71 5.61
CA TYR A 204 4.32 -22.50 6.12
C TYR A 204 4.35 -22.37 7.64
N ASN A 205 5.13 -23.21 8.33
CA ASN A 205 5.19 -23.26 9.79
C ASN A 205 6.24 -22.33 10.42
N GLY A 206 7.10 -21.67 9.62
CA GLY A 206 8.09 -20.72 10.09
C GLY A 206 7.53 -19.32 10.36
N THR A 207 8.40 -18.42 10.79
CA THR A 207 8.10 -17.00 10.92
C THR A 207 8.25 -16.34 9.56
N LEU A 208 7.30 -15.50 9.18
CA LEU A 208 7.30 -14.79 7.90
C LEU A 208 7.32 -13.27 8.11
N VAL A 209 8.21 -12.58 7.43
CA VAL A 209 8.14 -11.12 7.24
C VAL A 209 8.12 -10.85 5.76
N ILE A 210 7.06 -10.18 5.30
CA ILE A 210 6.84 -9.96 3.88
C ILE A 210 6.57 -8.49 3.59
N VAL A 211 7.27 -7.95 2.61
CA VAL A 211 6.94 -6.67 1.97
C VAL A 211 6.16 -6.99 0.71
N SER A 212 4.97 -6.44 0.57
CA SER A 212 4.19 -6.53 -0.67
C SER A 212 3.29 -5.32 -0.84
N HIS A 213 3.05 -4.96 -2.10
CA HIS A 213 2.08 -3.96 -2.51
C HIS A 213 0.78 -4.58 -3.03
N ASP A 214 0.58 -5.88 -2.84
CA ASP A 214 -0.68 -6.58 -3.11
C ASP A 214 -1.50 -6.72 -1.82
N ARG A 215 -2.61 -5.97 -1.73
CA ARG A 215 -3.51 -5.97 -0.55
C ARG A 215 -4.17 -7.31 -0.32
N TYR A 216 -4.66 -7.98 -1.38
CA TYR A 216 -5.30 -9.28 -1.27
C TYR A 216 -4.34 -10.35 -0.76
N PHE A 217 -3.09 -10.28 -1.22
CA PHE A 217 -2.04 -11.17 -0.77
C PHE A 217 -1.74 -10.97 0.73
N LEU A 218 -1.52 -9.73 1.16
CA LEU A 218 -1.29 -9.42 2.58
C LEU A 218 -2.49 -9.82 3.44
N ASP A 219 -3.71 -9.53 2.99
CA ASP A 219 -4.93 -9.80 3.76
C ASP A 219 -5.16 -11.29 4.03
N ARG A 220 -4.73 -12.16 3.11
CA ARG A 220 -4.86 -13.61 3.23
C ARG A 220 -3.76 -14.27 4.05
N ILE A 221 -2.54 -13.72 4.01
CA ILE A 221 -1.36 -14.40 4.55
C ILE A 221 -0.98 -13.88 5.92
N THR A 222 -1.18 -12.59 6.20
CA THR A 222 -0.67 -11.95 7.42
C THR A 222 -1.65 -12.02 8.57
N ASP A 223 -1.11 -12.16 9.78
CA ASP A 223 -1.82 -12.06 11.06
C ASP A 223 -1.38 -10.83 11.87
N HIS A 224 -0.32 -10.15 11.40
CA HIS A 224 0.17 -8.89 11.96
C HIS A 224 0.64 -7.98 10.82
N ILE A 225 0.47 -6.66 11.00
CA ILE A 225 1.03 -5.65 10.11
C ILE A 225 2.01 -4.77 10.89
N ALA A 226 3.22 -4.63 10.37
CA ALA A 226 4.23 -3.71 10.89
C ALA A 226 4.32 -2.50 9.94
N GLU A 227 3.88 -1.34 10.42
CA GLU A 227 3.93 -0.07 9.69
C GLU A 227 5.23 0.67 9.98
N ILE A 228 5.99 1.00 8.94
CA ILE A 228 7.12 1.94 9.06
C ILE A 228 6.61 3.34 8.75
N TYR A 229 6.64 4.20 9.75
CA TYR A 229 6.26 5.59 9.63
C TYR A 229 7.16 6.48 10.49
N ASP A 230 7.69 7.56 9.92
CA ASP A 230 8.56 8.54 10.59
C ASP A 230 9.74 7.89 11.33
N GLY A 231 10.42 6.98 10.66
CA GLY A 231 11.60 6.26 11.20
C GLY A 231 11.29 5.30 12.36
N LYS A 232 10.03 5.01 12.65
CA LYS A 232 9.56 4.11 13.71
C LYS A 232 8.78 2.95 13.15
N VAL A 233 8.73 1.84 13.89
CA VAL A 233 7.92 0.66 13.56
C VAL A 233 6.74 0.56 14.52
N ARG A 234 5.53 0.43 13.98
CA ARG A 234 4.29 0.20 14.74
C ARG A 234 3.67 -1.11 14.29
N VAL A 235 3.30 -1.94 15.26
CA VAL A 235 2.72 -3.25 14.97
C VAL A 235 1.22 -3.24 15.29
N TYR A 236 0.44 -3.76 14.36
CA TYR A 236 -1.00 -3.96 14.48
C TYR A 236 -1.29 -5.45 14.41
N SER A 237 -2.18 -5.94 15.27
CA SER A 237 -2.67 -7.31 15.21
C SER A 237 -3.83 -7.40 14.23
N GLY A 238 -3.89 -8.48 13.47
CA GLY A 238 -4.88 -8.70 12.43
C GLY A 238 -4.27 -8.64 11.03
N ASN A 239 -5.13 -8.78 10.03
CA ASN A 239 -4.75 -8.74 8.62
C ASN A 239 -4.64 -7.29 8.11
N TYR A 240 -4.45 -7.14 6.80
CA TYR A 240 -4.28 -5.82 6.19
C TYR A 240 -5.56 -4.96 6.29
N SER A 241 -6.74 -5.55 6.14
CA SER A 241 -8.03 -4.85 6.30
C SER A 241 -8.24 -4.34 7.73
N ASP A 242 -7.89 -5.13 8.75
CA ASP A 242 -7.94 -4.71 10.16
C ASP A 242 -6.99 -3.54 10.43
N TYR A 243 -5.80 -3.57 9.83
CA TYR A 243 -4.83 -2.46 9.89
C TYR A 243 -5.38 -1.17 9.28
N GLU A 244 -5.99 -1.24 8.07
CA GLU A 244 -6.58 -0.05 7.42
C GLU A 244 -7.65 0.60 8.30
N GLU A 245 -8.54 -0.22 8.92
CA GLU A 245 -9.55 0.29 9.85
C GLU A 245 -8.91 0.94 11.10
N ALA A 246 -7.94 0.28 11.71
CA ALA A 246 -7.25 0.78 12.89
C ALA A 246 -6.46 2.07 12.59
N ARG A 247 -5.79 2.12 11.45
CA ARG A 247 -5.07 3.32 10.97
C ARG A 247 -6.03 4.48 10.73
N ALA A 248 -7.16 4.25 10.05
CA ALA A 248 -8.17 5.28 9.81
C ALA A 248 -8.73 5.85 11.12
N GLN A 249 -9.03 4.99 12.11
CA GLN A 249 -9.49 5.43 13.43
C GLN A 249 -8.43 6.28 14.16
N ARG A 250 -7.17 5.87 14.12
CA ARG A 250 -6.05 6.61 14.72
C ARG A 250 -5.91 8.00 14.08
N LEU A 251 -5.97 8.09 12.77
CA LEU A 251 -5.86 9.37 12.05
C LEU A 251 -7.01 10.32 12.41
N MET A 252 -8.24 9.82 12.47
CA MET A 252 -9.40 10.60 12.92
C MET A 252 -9.23 11.11 14.36
N GLN A 253 -8.67 10.30 15.26
CA GLN A 253 -8.37 10.72 16.62
C GLN A 253 -7.30 11.82 16.66
N GLN A 254 -6.20 11.65 15.92
CA GLN A 254 -5.13 12.63 15.82
C GLN A 254 -5.62 13.96 15.23
N GLU A 255 -6.46 13.93 14.20
CA GLU A 255 -7.08 15.14 13.66
C GLU A 255 -8.00 15.85 14.67
N ALA A 256 -8.78 15.09 15.43
CA ALA A 256 -9.63 15.64 16.47
C ALA A 256 -8.81 16.27 17.61
N GLU A 257 -7.72 15.60 18.02
CA GLU A 257 -6.79 16.13 19.03
C GLU A 257 -6.09 17.40 18.55
N GLN A 258 -5.62 17.42 17.29
CA GLN A 258 -5.04 18.63 16.69
C GLN A 258 -6.01 19.80 16.68
N LYS A 259 -7.25 19.58 16.19
CA LYS A 259 -8.29 20.62 16.18
C LYS A 259 -8.61 21.13 17.59
N ASN A 260 -8.64 20.26 18.58
CA ASN A 260 -8.85 20.66 19.97
C ASN A 260 -7.63 21.45 20.51
N GLN A 261 -6.42 21.02 20.18
CA GLN A 261 -5.19 21.75 20.55
C GLN A 261 -5.14 23.13 19.89
N GLU A 262 -5.47 23.25 18.60
CA GLU A 262 -5.54 24.52 17.87
C GLU A 262 -6.57 25.48 18.51
N ARG A 263 -7.79 24.98 18.79
CA ARG A 263 -8.81 25.78 19.50
C ARG A 263 -8.32 26.27 20.85
N ARG A 264 -7.60 25.44 21.61
CA ARG A 264 -7.05 25.81 22.91
C ARG A 264 -5.94 26.85 22.79
N ILE A 265 -5.09 26.73 21.78
CA ILE A 265 -4.06 27.74 21.45
C ILE A 265 -4.72 29.07 21.12
N ASP A 266 -5.70 29.09 20.21
CA ASP A 266 -6.45 30.30 19.83
C ASP A 266 -7.12 30.98 21.04
N GLN A 267 -7.72 30.22 21.95
CA GLN A 267 -8.32 30.78 23.18
C GLN A 267 -7.26 31.42 24.06
N ILE A 268 -6.09 30.80 24.20
CA ILE A 268 -5.01 31.36 25.01
C ILE A 268 -4.44 32.64 24.36
N GLU A 269 -4.26 32.62 23.03
CA GLU A 269 -3.79 33.79 22.26
C GLU A 269 -4.75 34.97 22.39
N ARG A 270 -6.07 34.75 22.21
CA ARG A 270 -7.10 35.77 22.43
C ARG A 270 -7.11 36.32 23.86
N PHE A 271 -6.87 35.45 24.86
CA PHE A 271 -6.73 35.92 26.25
C PHE A 271 -5.50 36.81 26.43
N ILE A 272 -4.34 36.41 25.84
CA ILE A 272 -3.12 37.20 25.90
C ILE A 272 -3.31 38.55 25.23
N GLU A 273 -3.88 38.62 24.02
CA GLU A 273 -4.17 39.87 23.31
C GLU A 273 -5.08 40.82 24.13
N ARG A 274 -6.17 40.29 24.69
CA ARG A 274 -7.17 41.07 25.44
C ARG A 274 -6.62 41.63 26.73
N PHE A 275 -5.68 40.93 27.39
CA PHE A 275 -5.20 41.32 28.72
C PHE A 275 -3.73 41.77 28.74
N ARG A 276 -3.05 41.85 27.60
CA ARG A 276 -1.62 42.19 27.46
C ARG A 276 -1.29 43.55 28.11
N TYR A 277 -2.20 44.51 28.04
CA TYR A 277 -1.99 45.88 28.52
C TYR A 277 -2.55 46.15 29.94
N LYS A 278 -3.18 45.16 30.60
CA LYS A 278 -3.74 45.33 31.94
C LYS A 278 -2.71 44.90 33.02
N ALA A 279 -2.20 45.87 33.78
CA ALA A 279 -1.19 45.63 34.81
C ALA A 279 -1.62 44.58 35.88
N SER A 280 -2.95 44.57 36.26
CA SER A 280 -3.50 43.58 37.20
C SER A 280 -3.51 42.15 36.70
N LYS A 281 -3.37 41.91 35.39
CA LYS A 281 -3.35 40.57 34.75
C LYS A 281 -1.98 40.16 34.21
N ALA A 282 -0.95 41.00 34.36
CA ALA A 282 0.39 40.76 33.79
C ALA A 282 0.99 39.40 34.19
N LYS A 283 0.85 38.98 35.45
CA LYS A 283 1.35 37.68 35.92
C LYS A 283 0.63 36.50 35.28
N GLN A 284 -0.68 36.61 35.03
CA GLN A 284 -1.49 35.57 34.37
C GLN A 284 -1.17 35.51 32.87
N VAL A 285 -0.97 36.63 32.21
CA VAL A 285 -0.54 36.71 30.79
C VAL A 285 0.83 36.06 30.61
N GLN A 286 1.80 36.39 31.46
CA GLN A 286 3.12 35.78 31.41
C GLN A 286 3.09 34.24 31.63
N SER A 287 2.26 33.76 32.55
CA SER A 287 2.08 32.33 32.78
C SER A 287 1.53 31.63 31.56
N ARG A 288 0.56 32.25 30.85
CA ARG A 288 -0.03 31.68 29.64
C ARG A 288 0.90 31.74 28.42
N ILE A 289 1.73 32.78 28.30
CA ILE A 289 2.80 32.82 27.28
C ILE A 289 3.77 31.65 27.49
N LYS A 290 4.28 31.47 28.72
CA LYS A 290 5.16 30.35 29.05
C LYS A 290 4.51 28.98 28.84
N TYR A 291 3.19 28.88 28.97
CA TYR A 291 2.45 27.65 28.68
C TYR A 291 2.39 27.40 27.17
N LEU A 292 2.12 28.42 26.34
CA LEU A 292 2.16 28.32 24.87
C LEU A 292 3.55 27.90 24.35
N GLU A 293 4.62 28.45 24.91
CA GLU A 293 5.99 28.10 24.54
C GLU A 293 6.34 26.62 24.84
N LYS A 294 5.64 26.00 25.78
CA LYS A 294 5.83 24.58 26.17
C LYS A 294 4.94 23.60 25.40
N ILE A 295 3.94 24.08 24.71
CA ILE A 295 3.04 23.22 23.91
C ILE A 295 3.81 22.66 22.72
N GLN A 296 4.07 21.37 22.74
CA GLN A 296 4.48 20.65 21.55
C GLN A 296 3.26 20.52 20.63
N ARG A 297 3.34 21.11 19.44
CA ARG A 297 2.24 21.01 18.45
C ARG A 297 2.18 19.56 17.97
N THR A 298 1.00 18.96 18.04
CA THR A 298 0.73 17.64 17.49
C THR A 298 0.77 17.75 15.97
N GLU A 299 1.77 17.19 15.34
CA GLU A 299 1.79 17.05 13.89
C GLU A 299 0.91 15.87 13.51
N VAL A 300 -0.13 16.13 12.75
CA VAL A 300 -0.97 15.08 12.16
C VAL A 300 -0.31 14.59 10.89
N GLU A 301 -0.29 13.28 10.75
CA GLU A 301 0.07 12.61 9.51
C GLU A 301 -0.76 13.20 8.35
N LYS A 302 -0.13 13.96 7.47
CA LYS A 302 -0.80 14.52 6.31
C LYS A 302 -1.07 13.37 5.34
N LEU A 303 -2.26 12.80 5.42
CA LEU A 303 -2.80 12.03 4.30
C LEU A 303 -2.74 12.94 3.07
N GLY A 304 -2.03 12.51 2.04
CA GLY A 304 -1.99 13.25 0.78
C GLY A 304 -3.43 13.58 0.39
N LYS A 305 -3.74 14.87 0.24
CA LYS A 305 -5.07 15.28 -0.19
C LYS A 305 -5.35 14.55 -1.49
N SER A 306 -6.43 13.77 -1.55
CA SER A 306 -6.99 13.28 -2.81
C SER A 306 -7.44 14.50 -3.59
N ILE A 307 -6.59 14.97 -4.48
CA ILE A 307 -6.90 16.10 -5.35
C ILE A 307 -7.42 15.46 -6.62
N GLY A 308 -8.68 15.74 -6.97
CA GLY A 308 -9.29 15.23 -8.20
C GLY A 308 -8.47 15.60 -9.42
N PHE A 309 -7.94 14.59 -10.11
CA PHE A 309 -7.29 14.75 -11.40
C PHE A 309 -8.38 14.87 -12.46
N GLN A 310 -8.36 15.93 -13.27
CA GLN A 310 -9.24 16.04 -14.41
C GLN A 310 -8.44 15.83 -15.69
N PHE A 311 -8.75 14.73 -16.39
CA PHE A 311 -8.20 14.49 -17.71
C PHE A 311 -8.64 15.58 -18.69
N PRO A 312 -7.78 15.95 -19.67
CA PRO A 312 -8.24 16.65 -20.84
C PRO A 312 -9.35 15.84 -21.51
N VAL A 313 -10.43 16.48 -21.93
CA VAL A 313 -11.52 15.78 -22.61
C VAL A 313 -11.01 15.29 -23.97
N PRO A 314 -10.84 13.98 -24.20
CA PRO A 314 -10.31 13.48 -25.46
C PRO A 314 -11.33 13.59 -26.57
N PRO A 315 -10.91 13.58 -27.84
CA PRO A 315 -11.79 13.54 -28.97
C PRO A 315 -12.65 12.27 -28.95
N ARG A 316 -13.90 12.39 -29.44
CA ARG A 316 -14.84 11.26 -29.44
C ARG A 316 -14.41 10.19 -30.44
N SER A 317 -14.12 8.97 -29.98
CA SER A 317 -13.82 7.81 -30.82
C SER A 317 -15.08 7.16 -31.42
N GLY A 318 -14.92 6.30 -32.41
CA GLY A 318 -15.95 5.38 -32.88
C GLY A 318 -16.42 4.38 -31.81
N ASP A 319 -17.50 3.65 -32.07
CA ASP A 319 -17.97 2.54 -31.24
C ASP A 319 -18.37 1.35 -32.15
N PRO A 320 -17.68 0.21 -32.09
CA PRO A 320 -16.61 -0.15 -31.14
C PRO A 320 -15.29 0.60 -31.39
N VAL A 321 -14.47 0.71 -30.32
CA VAL A 321 -13.11 1.27 -30.40
C VAL A 321 -12.19 0.32 -31.14
N VAL A 322 -12.29 -0.98 -30.82
CA VAL A 322 -11.55 -2.08 -31.46
C VAL A 322 -12.48 -3.27 -31.59
N ALA A 323 -12.48 -3.94 -32.75
CA ALA A 323 -13.18 -5.19 -32.98
C ALA A 323 -12.29 -6.18 -33.73
N PHE A 324 -12.11 -7.36 -33.16
CA PHE A 324 -11.34 -8.47 -33.72
C PHE A 324 -12.29 -9.63 -34.03
N GLU A 325 -12.14 -10.20 -35.24
CA GLU A 325 -12.91 -11.33 -35.74
C GLU A 325 -11.93 -12.40 -36.19
N HIS A 326 -11.82 -13.51 -35.46
CA HIS A 326 -10.98 -14.66 -35.76
C HIS A 326 -9.50 -14.31 -36.06
N VAL A 327 -8.95 -13.37 -35.30
CA VAL A 327 -7.55 -12.96 -35.46
C VAL A 327 -6.62 -14.02 -34.91
N MET A 328 -5.64 -14.43 -35.73
CA MET A 328 -4.56 -15.36 -35.37
C MET A 328 -3.21 -14.64 -35.53
N PHE A 329 -2.21 -15.05 -34.77
CA PHE A 329 -0.86 -14.54 -34.89
C PHE A 329 0.21 -15.61 -34.61
N ASP A 330 1.27 -15.59 -35.43
CA ASP A 330 2.42 -16.51 -35.35
C ASP A 330 3.72 -15.74 -35.66
N TYR A 331 4.76 -15.94 -34.86
CA TYR A 331 6.13 -15.45 -35.13
C TYR A 331 6.95 -16.39 -36.05
N GLY A 332 6.34 -17.41 -36.67
CA GLY A 332 7.01 -18.41 -37.49
C GLY A 332 7.59 -19.61 -36.72
N LYS A 333 7.27 -19.72 -35.43
CA LYS A 333 7.65 -20.83 -34.54
C LYS A 333 6.46 -21.61 -33.99
N GLY A 334 5.29 -21.35 -34.51
CA GLY A 334 3.99 -21.84 -34.04
C GLY A 334 3.08 -20.71 -33.54
N PRO A 335 1.75 -20.95 -33.53
CA PRO A 335 0.77 -19.93 -33.22
C PRO A 335 0.88 -19.46 -31.77
N VAL A 336 0.94 -18.14 -31.57
CA VAL A 336 0.87 -17.52 -30.25
C VAL A 336 -0.56 -17.59 -29.73
N PHE A 337 -1.53 -17.31 -30.61
CA PHE A 337 -2.94 -17.55 -30.38
C PHE A 337 -3.63 -17.84 -31.71
N THR A 338 -4.70 -18.65 -31.63
CA THR A 338 -5.37 -19.19 -32.84
C THR A 338 -6.68 -18.49 -33.16
N ASP A 339 -7.34 -17.90 -32.15
CA ASP A 339 -8.59 -17.19 -32.33
C ASP A 339 -8.75 -16.10 -31.26
N ALA A 340 -8.64 -14.84 -31.70
CA ALA A 340 -9.00 -13.70 -30.90
C ALA A 340 -10.24 -13.05 -31.50
N THR A 341 -11.39 -13.30 -30.88
CA THR A 341 -12.69 -12.73 -31.27
C THR A 341 -13.27 -11.96 -30.11
N PHE A 342 -13.25 -10.62 -30.18
CA PHE A 342 -13.75 -9.72 -29.14
C PHE A 342 -13.98 -8.31 -29.65
N GLN A 343 -14.69 -7.50 -28.85
CA GLN A 343 -14.85 -6.08 -29.11
C GLN A 343 -14.67 -5.24 -27.83
N ILE A 344 -13.99 -4.10 -27.99
CA ILE A 344 -13.87 -3.08 -26.94
C ILE A 344 -14.77 -1.90 -27.34
N ARG A 345 -15.78 -1.63 -26.54
CA ARG A 345 -16.69 -0.51 -26.75
C ARG A 345 -16.16 0.77 -26.11
N ARG A 346 -16.57 1.90 -26.67
CA ARG A 346 -16.20 3.22 -26.16
C ARG A 346 -16.56 3.39 -24.68
N GLY A 347 -15.64 4.00 -23.91
CA GLY A 347 -15.79 4.28 -22.48
C GLY A 347 -15.73 3.04 -21.58
N LYS A 348 -15.44 1.85 -22.15
CA LYS A 348 -15.27 0.63 -21.36
C LYS A 348 -13.84 0.46 -20.89
N LYS A 349 -13.69 -0.03 -19.66
CA LYS A 349 -12.43 -0.38 -19.03
C LYS A 349 -12.34 -1.90 -18.98
N VAL A 350 -11.37 -2.43 -19.71
CA VAL A 350 -11.27 -3.86 -20.03
C VAL A 350 -9.95 -4.39 -19.51
N ALA A 351 -9.98 -5.50 -18.74
CA ALA A 351 -8.78 -6.24 -18.38
C ALA A 351 -8.46 -7.32 -19.42
N LEU A 352 -7.17 -7.54 -19.66
CA LEU A 352 -6.67 -8.68 -20.42
C LEU A 352 -5.90 -9.60 -19.48
N LEU A 353 -6.45 -10.78 -19.20
CA LEU A 353 -5.93 -11.75 -18.24
C LEU A 353 -5.43 -13.02 -18.93
N GLY A 354 -4.52 -13.72 -18.27
CA GLY A 354 -3.97 -15.01 -18.72
C GLY A 354 -2.56 -15.25 -18.18
N PRO A 355 -2.04 -16.48 -18.28
CA PRO A 355 -0.68 -16.85 -17.85
C PRO A 355 0.40 -16.01 -18.53
N ASN A 356 1.60 -15.98 -17.93
CA ASN A 356 2.73 -15.32 -18.57
C ASN A 356 3.18 -16.10 -19.83
N GLY A 357 3.53 -15.34 -20.88
CA GLY A 357 3.94 -15.93 -22.15
C GLY A 357 2.82 -16.41 -23.07
N VAL A 358 1.53 -16.25 -22.70
CA VAL A 358 0.38 -16.69 -23.53
C VAL A 358 0.08 -15.77 -24.72
N GLY A 359 0.77 -14.62 -24.83
CA GLY A 359 0.59 -13.69 -25.95
C GLY A 359 -0.14 -12.38 -25.61
N LYS A 360 -0.32 -12.04 -24.33
CA LYS A 360 -0.95 -10.78 -23.89
C LYS A 360 -0.29 -9.56 -24.55
N SER A 361 1.04 -9.41 -24.40
CA SER A 361 1.78 -8.27 -24.99
C SER A 361 1.78 -8.30 -26.52
N THR A 362 1.74 -9.48 -27.14
CA THR A 362 1.59 -9.61 -28.61
C THR A 362 0.22 -9.08 -29.06
N LEU A 363 -0.86 -9.46 -28.38
CA LEU A 363 -2.20 -8.97 -28.68
C LEU A 363 -2.27 -7.44 -28.52
N MET A 364 -1.66 -6.89 -27.45
CA MET A 364 -1.61 -5.44 -27.23
C MET A 364 -0.85 -4.71 -28.35
N LYS A 365 0.27 -5.27 -28.83
CA LYS A 365 1.02 -4.73 -29.99
C LYS A 365 0.22 -4.77 -31.28
N ILE A 366 -0.65 -5.77 -31.47
CA ILE A 366 -1.55 -5.80 -32.63
C ILE A 366 -2.65 -4.73 -32.45
N ILE A 367 -3.21 -4.59 -31.25
CA ILE A 367 -4.21 -3.55 -30.97
C ILE A 367 -3.61 -2.15 -31.12
N SER A 368 -2.36 -1.91 -30.71
CA SER A 368 -1.64 -0.64 -30.88
C SER A 368 -1.14 -0.40 -32.30
N GLN A 369 -1.35 -1.35 -33.22
CA GLN A 369 -0.89 -1.29 -34.63
C GLN A 369 0.64 -1.32 -34.80
N GLU A 370 1.37 -1.82 -33.78
CA GLU A 370 2.81 -2.07 -33.89
C GLU A 370 3.11 -3.40 -34.63
N LEU A 371 2.14 -4.33 -34.62
CA LEU A 371 2.19 -5.60 -35.34
C LEU A 371 0.92 -5.77 -36.17
N GLU A 372 1.08 -6.33 -37.37
CA GLU A 372 -0.05 -6.70 -38.21
C GLU A 372 -0.60 -8.09 -37.82
N PRO A 373 -1.93 -8.32 -37.84
CA PRO A 373 -2.51 -9.63 -37.59
C PRO A 373 -2.07 -10.63 -38.66
N GLY A 374 -1.77 -11.87 -38.29
CA GLY A 374 -1.38 -12.93 -39.22
C GLY A 374 -2.53 -13.39 -40.11
N SER A 375 -3.74 -13.45 -39.57
CA SER A 375 -4.99 -13.70 -40.31
C SER A 375 -6.19 -13.19 -39.51
N GLY A 376 -7.41 -13.25 -40.10
CA GLY A 376 -8.62 -12.72 -39.49
C GLY A 376 -8.87 -11.26 -39.87
N LYS A 377 -9.79 -10.60 -39.15
CA LYS A 377 -10.13 -9.20 -39.39
C LYS A 377 -9.98 -8.40 -38.11
N ALA A 378 -9.13 -7.38 -38.18
CA ALA A 378 -8.99 -6.38 -37.11
C ALA A 378 -9.54 -5.04 -37.64
N ARG A 379 -10.41 -4.39 -36.86
CA ARG A 379 -11.03 -3.11 -37.19
C ARG A 379 -10.85 -2.15 -36.01
N TRP A 380 -10.45 -0.92 -36.35
CA TRP A 380 -10.32 0.19 -35.42
C TRP A 380 -11.41 1.22 -35.67
N GLY A 381 -11.94 1.77 -34.59
CA GLY A 381 -12.97 2.81 -34.65
C GLY A 381 -12.45 4.08 -35.31
N TYR A 382 -13.40 4.88 -35.84
CA TYR A 382 -13.07 6.19 -36.40
C TYR A 382 -12.49 7.12 -35.32
N ASN A 383 -11.56 7.99 -35.71
CA ASN A 383 -10.93 9.00 -34.86
C ASN A 383 -10.32 8.42 -33.57
N LEU A 384 -9.63 7.29 -33.70
CA LEU A 384 -8.98 6.59 -32.58
C LEU A 384 -7.59 7.17 -32.36
N GLU A 385 -7.41 7.80 -31.18
CA GLU A 385 -6.13 8.30 -30.70
C GLU A 385 -5.67 7.40 -29.55
N MET A 386 -4.61 6.62 -29.78
CA MET A 386 -4.12 5.63 -28.83
C MET A 386 -2.90 6.13 -28.07
N ALA A 387 -2.82 5.81 -26.77
CA ALA A 387 -1.59 5.89 -26.00
C ALA A 387 -1.28 4.53 -25.38
N TYR A 388 -0.09 4.00 -25.66
CA TYR A 388 0.37 2.72 -25.16
C TYR A 388 1.43 2.94 -24.09
N PHE A 389 1.19 2.38 -22.89
CA PHE A 389 2.15 2.30 -21.80
C PHE A 389 2.75 0.90 -21.78
N ALA A 390 4.03 0.79 -22.12
CA ALA A 390 4.79 -0.44 -22.06
C ALA A 390 5.92 -0.31 -21.03
N GLN A 391 6.29 -1.39 -20.39
CA GLN A 391 7.31 -1.41 -19.34
C GLN A 391 8.66 -0.79 -19.78
N HIS A 392 9.06 -0.97 -21.05
CA HIS A 392 10.30 -0.41 -21.59
C HIS A 392 10.26 1.11 -21.85
N GLN A 393 9.12 1.79 -21.68
CA GLN A 393 9.04 3.25 -21.83
C GLN A 393 9.71 4.01 -20.67
N LEU A 394 10.01 3.35 -19.58
CA LEU A 394 10.80 3.92 -18.49
C LEU A 394 12.21 4.33 -18.97
N ASP A 395 12.76 3.58 -19.94
CA ASP A 395 14.09 3.85 -20.51
C ASP A 395 14.09 5.02 -21.52
N GLN A 396 12.89 5.47 -21.94
CA GLN A 396 12.74 6.59 -22.88
C GLN A 396 12.72 7.98 -22.21
N LEU A 397 12.73 8.02 -20.87
CA LEU A 397 12.84 9.27 -20.14
C LEU A 397 14.21 9.88 -20.34
N ASN A 398 14.29 11.20 -20.54
CA ASN A 398 15.56 11.90 -20.69
C ASN A 398 16.24 12.09 -19.33
N PRO A 399 17.36 11.40 -19.05
CA PRO A 399 18.04 11.48 -17.76
C PRO A 399 18.65 12.86 -17.44
N GLY A 400 18.82 13.71 -18.46
CA GLY A 400 19.39 15.05 -18.32
C GLY A 400 18.39 16.14 -17.97
N LEU A 401 17.07 15.85 -18.00
CA LEU A 401 16.02 16.78 -17.63
C LEU A 401 15.58 16.56 -16.18
N ASN A 402 14.99 17.59 -15.57
CA ASN A 402 14.25 17.43 -14.34
C ASN A 402 12.81 16.93 -14.62
N VAL A 403 12.10 16.47 -13.57
CA VAL A 403 10.76 15.91 -13.69
C VAL A 403 9.77 16.89 -14.34
N LEU A 404 9.82 18.16 -13.97
CA LEU A 404 8.92 19.19 -14.48
C LEU A 404 9.15 19.43 -15.98
N ASP A 405 10.39 19.58 -16.41
CA ASP A 405 10.75 19.85 -17.79
C ASP A 405 10.51 18.64 -18.67
N GLU A 406 10.75 17.43 -18.16
CA GLU A 406 10.45 16.17 -18.85
C GLU A 406 8.97 16.03 -19.20
N VAL A 407 8.08 16.37 -18.26
CA VAL A 407 6.63 16.31 -18.47
C VAL A 407 6.16 17.48 -19.34
N TRP A 408 6.62 18.69 -19.06
CA TRP A 408 6.17 19.91 -19.74
C TRP A 408 6.58 19.95 -21.21
N SER A 409 7.77 19.47 -21.55
CA SER A 409 8.28 19.44 -22.92
C SER A 409 7.38 18.66 -23.91
N GLN A 410 6.63 17.71 -23.40
CA GLN A 410 5.71 16.87 -24.21
C GLN A 410 4.23 17.23 -24.04
N SER A 411 3.94 18.36 -23.40
CA SER A 411 2.56 18.80 -23.12
C SER A 411 2.27 20.17 -23.75
N PRO A 412 2.22 20.25 -25.10
CA PRO A 412 2.00 21.51 -25.78
C PRO A 412 0.64 22.10 -25.39
N GLY A 413 0.63 23.39 -25.05
CA GLY A 413 -0.60 24.11 -24.66
C GLY A 413 -0.96 24.05 -23.17
N ILE A 414 -0.22 23.31 -22.35
CA ILE A 414 -0.41 23.27 -20.91
C ILE A 414 0.60 24.19 -20.21
N THR A 415 0.11 25.03 -19.28
CA THR A 415 0.99 25.93 -18.52
C THR A 415 1.86 25.15 -17.54
N GLN A 416 3.08 25.63 -17.28
CA GLN A 416 4.00 25.02 -16.32
C GLN A 416 3.38 24.89 -14.91
N SER A 417 2.55 25.87 -14.51
CA SER A 417 1.82 25.85 -13.25
C SER A 417 0.81 24.68 -13.18
N ALA A 418 0.11 24.40 -14.29
CA ALA A 418 -0.82 23.26 -14.36
C ALA A 418 -0.07 21.93 -14.29
N VAL A 419 1.08 21.80 -14.99
CA VAL A 419 1.93 20.61 -14.89
C VAL A 419 2.46 20.39 -13.47
N ARG A 420 2.87 21.46 -12.75
CA ARG A 420 3.26 21.35 -11.33
C ARG A 420 2.11 20.86 -10.45
N SER A 421 0.90 21.35 -10.68
CA SER A 421 -0.29 20.90 -9.95
C SER A 421 -0.57 19.42 -10.20
N LEU A 422 -0.43 18.96 -11.44
CA LEU A 422 -0.58 17.56 -11.83
C LEU A 422 0.52 16.68 -11.20
N LEU A 423 1.76 17.12 -11.24
CA LEU A 423 2.88 16.43 -10.57
C LEU A 423 2.64 16.29 -9.07
N GLY A 424 2.07 17.33 -8.43
CA GLY A 424 1.67 17.27 -7.01
C GLY A 424 0.64 16.17 -6.72
N GLN A 425 -0.28 15.91 -7.65
CA GLN A 425 -1.27 14.83 -7.54
C GLN A 425 -0.62 13.44 -7.68
N PHE A 426 0.45 13.35 -8.47
CA PHE A 426 1.27 12.16 -8.61
C PHE A 426 2.39 12.07 -7.57
N LEU A 427 2.20 12.73 -6.41
CA LEU A 427 3.09 12.68 -5.25
C LEU A 427 4.51 13.26 -5.50
N PHE A 428 4.64 14.20 -6.45
CA PHE A 428 5.83 15.03 -6.60
C PHE A 428 5.56 16.39 -5.96
N SER A 429 6.01 16.61 -4.73
CA SER A 429 5.71 17.82 -3.96
C SER A 429 6.94 18.71 -3.75
N GLY A 430 6.72 20.00 -3.63
CA GLY A 430 7.79 20.97 -3.32
C GLY A 430 8.92 20.91 -4.34
N ASP A 431 10.13 20.58 -3.88
CA ASP A 431 11.36 20.53 -4.69
C ASP A 431 11.53 19.23 -5.48
N ASP A 432 10.68 18.21 -5.25
CA ASP A 432 10.74 16.94 -5.98
C ASP A 432 10.56 17.11 -7.48
N VAL A 433 9.82 18.13 -7.91
CA VAL A 433 9.58 18.43 -9.33
C VAL A 433 10.87 18.86 -10.06
N PHE A 434 11.90 19.31 -9.33
CA PHE A 434 13.18 19.72 -9.87
C PHE A 434 14.25 18.63 -9.79
N LYS A 435 13.92 17.45 -9.23
CA LYS A 435 14.86 16.30 -9.22
C LYS A 435 15.19 15.89 -10.65
N PRO A 436 16.47 15.61 -10.96
CA PRO A 436 16.85 15.01 -12.23
C PRO A 436 16.18 13.64 -12.41
N VAL A 437 15.75 13.34 -13.64
CA VAL A 437 15.14 12.03 -13.98
C VAL A 437 16.11 10.86 -13.69
N SER A 438 17.41 11.10 -13.80
CA SER A 438 18.46 10.09 -13.53
C SER A 438 18.45 9.56 -12.10
N VAL A 439 18.05 10.36 -11.10
CA VAL A 439 18.06 9.98 -9.68
C VAL A 439 16.72 9.41 -9.20
N LEU A 440 15.72 9.34 -10.08
CA LEU A 440 14.40 8.82 -9.73
C LEU A 440 14.41 7.30 -9.53
N SER A 441 13.68 6.84 -8.52
CA SER A 441 13.37 5.42 -8.34
C SER A 441 12.49 4.90 -9.49
N GLY A 442 12.43 3.57 -9.66
CA GLY A 442 11.57 2.94 -10.68
C GLY A 442 10.10 3.37 -10.57
N GLY A 443 9.56 3.44 -9.35
CA GLY A 443 8.20 3.90 -9.11
C GLY A 443 7.98 5.38 -9.43
N GLU A 444 8.94 6.25 -9.16
CA GLU A 444 8.87 7.67 -9.55
C GLU A 444 8.92 7.83 -11.07
N LYS A 445 9.79 7.09 -11.77
CA LYS A 445 9.84 7.06 -13.23
C LYS A 445 8.51 6.59 -13.83
N SER A 446 7.90 5.52 -13.29
CA SER A 446 6.60 5.01 -13.73
C SER A 446 5.51 6.09 -13.61
N ARG A 447 5.47 6.82 -12.50
CA ARG A 447 4.52 7.93 -12.31
C ARG A 447 4.72 9.06 -13.33
N VAL A 448 5.98 9.41 -13.66
CA VAL A 448 6.29 10.41 -14.68
C VAL A 448 5.79 9.97 -16.07
N VAL A 449 6.07 8.71 -16.46
CA VAL A 449 5.63 8.18 -17.77
C VAL A 449 4.11 8.12 -17.85
N LEU A 450 3.44 7.65 -16.79
CA LEU A 450 1.98 7.61 -16.70
C LEU A 450 1.38 9.02 -16.87
N LEU A 451 1.93 10.01 -16.15
CA LEU A 451 1.46 11.39 -16.27
C LEU A 451 1.66 11.93 -17.68
N LYS A 452 2.81 11.69 -18.32
CA LYS A 452 3.05 12.07 -19.73
C LYS A 452 2.04 11.44 -20.67
N MET A 453 1.70 10.17 -20.48
CA MET A 453 0.70 9.48 -21.28
C MET A 453 -0.70 10.08 -21.06
N MET A 454 -1.06 10.41 -19.84
CA MET A 454 -2.36 10.98 -19.47
C MET A 454 -2.56 12.40 -20.03
N LEU A 455 -1.47 13.13 -20.27
CA LEU A 455 -1.50 14.46 -20.88
C LEU A 455 -1.61 14.42 -22.41
N LYS A 456 -1.45 13.25 -23.04
CA LYS A 456 -1.78 13.08 -24.47
C LYS A 456 -3.29 13.11 -24.67
N ASN A 457 -3.74 13.69 -25.78
CA ASN A 457 -5.16 13.72 -26.17
C ASN A 457 -5.68 12.35 -26.64
N ALA A 458 -5.26 11.27 -25.97
CA ALA A 458 -5.67 9.93 -26.32
C ALA A 458 -7.10 9.64 -25.82
N ASN A 459 -7.89 8.93 -26.64
CA ASN A 459 -9.22 8.44 -26.27
C ASN A 459 -9.26 6.91 -26.01
N PHE A 460 -8.12 6.24 -26.21
CA PHE A 460 -7.91 4.84 -25.87
C PHE A 460 -6.53 4.64 -25.25
N LEU A 461 -6.52 4.18 -24.00
CA LEU A 461 -5.29 3.88 -23.27
C LEU A 461 -5.06 2.37 -23.25
N ILE A 462 -3.84 1.95 -23.55
CA ILE A 462 -3.38 0.57 -23.48
C ILE A 462 -2.28 0.52 -22.42
N LEU A 463 -2.50 -0.22 -21.34
CA LEU A 463 -1.64 -0.25 -20.15
C LEU A 463 -1.11 -1.66 -19.90
N ASP A 464 0.22 -1.85 -20.04
CA ASP A 464 0.90 -3.12 -19.76
C ASP A 464 1.61 -3.05 -18.41
N GLU A 465 1.04 -3.71 -17.39
CA GLU A 465 1.51 -3.74 -16.01
C GLU A 465 1.81 -2.35 -15.41
N PRO A 466 0.84 -1.40 -15.44
CA PRO A 466 1.06 -0.04 -14.98
C PRO A 466 1.26 0.07 -13.45
N THR A 467 0.90 -0.97 -12.73
CA THR A 467 0.98 -1.04 -11.25
C THR A 467 2.34 -1.52 -10.75
N ASN A 468 3.21 -2.05 -11.62
CA ASN A 468 4.53 -2.51 -11.24
C ASN A 468 5.38 -1.35 -10.69
N HIS A 469 6.08 -1.58 -9.59
CA HIS A 469 6.90 -0.61 -8.87
C HIS A 469 6.14 0.57 -8.22
N LEU A 470 4.79 0.60 -8.31
CA LEU A 470 4.00 1.60 -7.60
C LEU A 470 3.69 1.12 -6.18
N ASP A 471 3.82 2.04 -5.21
CA ASP A 471 3.31 1.79 -3.87
C ASP A 471 1.77 1.83 -3.82
N MET A 472 1.19 1.34 -2.74
CA MET A 472 -0.27 1.23 -2.60
C MET A 472 -0.98 2.57 -2.81
N GLN A 473 -0.42 3.67 -2.29
CA GLN A 473 -1.00 5.00 -2.45
C GLN A 473 -0.96 5.47 -3.91
N SER A 474 0.14 5.23 -4.61
CA SER A 474 0.27 5.55 -6.05
C SER A 474 -0.70 4.73 -6.90
N LYS A 475 -0.93 3.46 -6.56
CA LYS A 475 -1.90 2.60 -7.23
C LYS A 475 -3.33 3.12 -7.07
N GLU A 476 -3.71 3.58 -5.88
CA GLU A 476 -5.03 4.19 -5.64
C GLU A 476 -5.23 5.47 -6.44
N VAL A 477 -4.23 6.36 -6.45
CA VAL A 477 -4.27 7.59 -7.25
C VAL A 477 -4.44 7.27 -8.73
N LEU A 478 -3.69 6.27 -9.24
CA LEU A 478 -3.80 5.83 -10.63
C LEU A 478 -5.18 5.23 -10.91
N ALA A 479 -5.72 4.38 -10.04
CA ALA A 479 -7.03 3.78 -10.21
C ALA A 479 -8.14 4.83 -10.26
N GLN A 480 -8.13 5.80 -9.35
CA GLN A 480 -9.08 6.91 -9.34
C GLN A 480 -8.98 7.76 -10.62
N ALA A 481 -7.75 8.10 -11.01
CA ALA A 481 -7.53 8.85 -12.23
C ALA A 481 -8.07 8.12 -13.48
N LEU A 482 -7.83 6.82 -13.60
CA LEU A 482 -8.33 6.01 -14.72
C LEU A 482 -9.84 5.77 -14.64
N ASP A 483 -10.43 5.75 -13.44
CA ASP A 483 -11.88 5.67 -13.30
C ASP A 483 -12.58 6.92 -13.82
N GLU A 484 -12.02 8.09 -13.58
CA GLU A 484 -12.51 9.38 -14.08
C GLU A 484 -12.19 9.60 -15.58
N PHE A 485 -11.29 8.80 -16.18
CA PHE A 485 -10.95 8.95 -17.61
C PHE A 485 -12.15 8.66 -18.51
N PRO A 486 -12.59 9.61 -19.36
CA PRO A 486 -13.80 9.46 -20.17
C PRO A 486 -13.61 8.55 -21.39
N GLY A 487 -12.37 8.17 -21.72
CA GLY A 487 -12.02 7.27 -22.83
C GLY A 487 -12.13 5.79 -22.46
N SER A 488 -11.71 4.94 -23.41
CA SER A 488 -11.63 3.50 -23.21
C SER A 488 -10.25 3.10 -22.68
N VAL A 489 -10.17 2.03 -21.90
CA VAL A 489 -8.90 1.55 -21.35
C VAL A 489 -8.81 0.03 -21.53
N LEU A 490 -7.67 -0.45 -22.00
CA LEU A 490 -7.28 -1.86 -21.99
C LEU A 490 -6.09 -2.02 -21.05
N ILE A 491 -6.20 -2.94 -20.07
CA ILE A 491 -5.24 -3.09 -18.99
C ILE A 491 -4.79 -4.54 -18.89
N VAL A 492 -3.49 -4.77 -18.86
CA VAL A 492 -2.88 -5.98 -18.30
C VAL A 492 -2.33 -5.63 -16.94
N SER A 493 -2.78 -6.32 -15.90
CA SER A 493 -2.22 -6.20 -14.55
C SER A 493 -2.44 -7.49 -13.76
N HIS A 494 -1.53 -7.77 -12.84
CA HIS A 494 -1.65 -8.83 -11.86
C HIS A 494 -2.16 -8.31 -10.50
N ASP A 495 -2.39 -7.00 -10.38
CA ASP A 495 -2.94 -6.37 -9.20
C ASP A 495 -4.46 -6.49 -9.14
N ARG A 496 -4.94 -7.42 -8.33
CA ARG A 496 -6.37 -7.76 -8.20
C ARG A 496 -7.21 -6.59 -7.70
N PHE A 497 -6.69 -5.86 -6.72
CA PHE A 497 -7.39 -4.72 -6.13
C PHE A 497 -7.57 -3.59 -7.15
N PHE A 498 -6.51 -3.30 -7.90
CA PHE A 498 -6.55 -2.30 -8.97
C PHE A 498 -7.54 -2.68 -10.08
N LEU A 499 -7.55 -3.95 -10.50
CA LEU A 499 -8.48 -4.44 -11.52
C LEU A 499 -9.94 -4.37 -11.04
N ASP A 500 -10.20 -4.75 -9.78
CA ASP A 500 -11.54 -4.78 -9.23
C ASP A 500 -12.18 -3.39 -9.09
N MET A 501 -11.36 -2.38 -8.79
CA MET A 501 -11.79 -0.98 -8.73
C MET A 501 -12.19 -0.40 -10.10
N LEU A 502 -11.60 -0.89 -11.18
CA LEU A 502 -11.63 -0.18 -12.47
C LEU A 502 -12.34 -0.95 -13.57
N VAL A 503 -12.22 -2.27 -13.60
CA VAL A 503 -12.58 -3.09 -14.75
C VAL A 503 -14.07 -3.41 -14.77
N THR A 504 -14.68 -3.27 -15.96
CA THR A 504 -16.10 -3.60 -16.19
C THR A 504 -16.29 -4.79 -17.12
N LYS A 505 -15.20 -5.31 -17.71
CA LYS A 505 -15.19 -6.44 -18.64
C LYS A 505 -13.82 -7.09 -18.62
N VAL A 506 -13.77 -8.43 -18.68
CA VAL A 506 -12.53 -9.20 -18.74
C VAL A 506 -12.42 -9.89 -20.11
N LEU A 507 -11.26 -9.78 -20.75
CA LEU A 507 -10.79 -10.62 -21.83
C LEU A 507 -9.82 -11.63 -21.24
N TRP A 508 -10.05 -12.92 -21.48
CA TRP A 508 -9.28 -13.98 -20.86
C TRP A 508 -8.71 -14.93 -21.89
N PHE A 509 -7.38 -15.12 -21.85
CA PHE A 509 -6.69 -16.11 -22.64
C PHE A 509 -6.90 -17.52 -22.09
N HIS A 510 -7.44 -18.41 -22.91
CA HIS A 510 -7.65 -19.81 -22.58
C HIS A 510 -7.42 -20.69 -23.80
N GLU A 511 -6.46 -21.61 -23.70
CA GLU A 511 -6.15 -22.60 -24.74
C GLU A 511 -5.95 -21.98 -26.15
N GLY A 512 -5.21 -20.87 -26.23
CA GLY A 512 -4.96 -20.16 -27.50
C GLY A 512 -6.11 -19.31 -28.03
N HIS A 513 -7.21 -19.20 -27.28
CA HIS A 513 -8.37 -18.38 -27.60
C HIS A 513 -8.50 -17.21 -26.62
N VAL A 514 -9.08 -16.10 -27.10
CA VAL A 514 -9.45 -14.96 -26.26
C VAL A 514 -10.96 -14.98 -26.04
N LYS A 515 -11.38 -15.20 -24.79
CA LYS A 515 -12.80 -15.25 -24.39
C LYS A 515 -13.20 -13.98 -23.63
N GLU A 516 -14.44 -13.54 -23.83
CA GLU A 516 -15.00 -12.39 -23.14
C GLU A 516 -15.78 -12.85 -21.89
N TYR A 517 -15.60 -12.15 -20.77
CA TYR A 517 -16.41 -12.25 -19.58
C TYR A 517 -17.00 -10.88 -19.23
N PRO A 518 -18.35 -10.73 -19.17
CA PRO A 518 -18.99 -9.48 -18.76
C PRO A 518 -19.01 -9.40 -17.24
N GLY A 519 -18.26 -8.51 -16.63
CA GLY A 519 -18.20 -8.32 -15.18
C GLY A 519 -16.86 -7.75 -14.72
N ASN A 520 -16.76 -7.47 -13.41
CA ASN A 520 -15.53 -7.04 -12.78
C ASN A 520 -14.59 -8.23 -12.51
N TYR A 521 -13.43 -7.94 -11.94
CA TYR A 521 -12.42 -8.96 -11.66
C TYR A 521 -12.90 -9.99 -10.61
N SER A 522 -13.53 -9.56 -9.51
CA SER A 522 -14.03 -10.44 -8.45
C SER A 522 -15.11 -11.40 -8.96
N GLU A 523 -16.03 -10.95 -9.79
CA GLU A 523 -17.05 -11.78 -10.44
C GLU A 523 -16.41 -12.81 -11.40
N PHE A 524 -15.42 -12.38 -12.18
CA PHE A 524 -14.67 -13.30 -13.05
C PHE A 524 -13.92 -14.35 -12.23
N GLN A 525 -13.23 -13.96 -11.15
CA GLN A 525 -12.48 -14.88 -10.30
C GLN A 525 -13.42 -15.94 -9.66
N GLN A 526 -14.58 -15.53 -9.17
CA GLN A 526 -15.56 -16.46 -8.61
C GLN A 526 -16.03 -17.46 -9.66
N TRP A 527 -16.40 -16.98 -10.86
CA TRP A 527 -16.80 -17.83 -11.98
C TRP A 527 -15.68 -18.78 -12.42
N TYR A 528 -14.43 -18.32 -12.46
CA TYR A 528 -13.26 -19.11 -12.82
C TYR A 528 -13.01 -20.22 -11.80
N ASP A 529 -13.05 -19.91 -10.51
CA ASP A 529 -12.88 -20.89 -9.43
C ASP A 529 -13.97 -21.95 -9.44
N GLU A 530 -15.23 -21.56 -9.68
CA GLU A 530 -16.34 -22.50 -9.79
C GLU A 530 -16.19 -23.46 -10.96
N LYS A 531 -15.67 -23.00 -12.08
CA LYS A 531 -15.61 -23.77 -13.32
C LYS A 531 -14.35 -24.63 -13.47
N PHE A 532 -13.22 -24.12 -13.01
CA PHE A 532 -11.88 -24.73 -13.25
C PHE A 532 -11.19 -25.21 -11.98
N ASN A 533 -11.61 -24.77 -10.77
CA ASN A 533 -11.05 -25.19 -9.50
C ASN A 533 -12.11 -25.72 -8.50
N PRO A 534 -12.89 -26.76 -8.83
CA PRO A 534 -13.99 -27.22 -7.98
C PRO A 534 -13.55 -27.78 -6.61
N MET A 535 -12.26 -28.07 -6.41
CA MET A 535 -11.72 -28.54 -5.12
C MET A 535 -11.69 -27.46 -4.02
N ILE A 536 -11.83 -26.17 -4.35
CA ILE A 536 -11.83 -25.10 -3.36
C ILE A 536 -13.17 -24.99 -2.62
N GLN A 537 -14.26 -25.54 -3.15
CA GLN A 537 -15.59 -25.50 -2.50
C GLN A 537 -15.69 -26.36 -1.23
N ASN A 538 -14.89 -27.43 -1.11
CA ASN A 538 -14.95 -28.30 0.08
C ASN A 538 -14.30 -27.70 1.33
N THR A 539 -13.49 -26.65 1.20
CA THR A 539 -12.87 -25.95 2.35
C THR A 539 -13.70 -24.76 2.85
N LYS A 540 -14.61 -24.20 2.03
CA LYS A 540 -15.50 -23.12 2.48
C LYS A 540 -16.64 -23.56 3.40
N ASN A 541 -16.95 -24.86 3.45
CA ASN A 541 -18.03 -25.40 4.30
C ASN A 541 -17.60 -25.82 5.72
N THR A 542 -16.31 -25.74 6.06
CA THR A 542 -15.81 -26.13 7.40
C THR A 542 -15.37 -24.95 8.28
N ASP A 543 -15.32 -23.72 7.75
CA ASP A 543 -15.02 -22.52 8.52
C ASP A 543 -16.21 -21.56 8.68
N SER A 544 -17.36 -22.11 9.01
CA SER A 544 -18.44 -21.33 9.63
C SER A 544 -18.08 -21.06 11.09
N ARG A 545 -17.23 -20.09 11.34
CA ARG A 545 -17.07 -19.50 12.68
C ARG A 545 -18.38 -18.85 13.09
N PRO A 546 -18.98 -19.21 14.25
CA PRO A 546 -20.19 -18.56 14.75
C PRO A 546 -19.81 -17.21 15.37
N GLY A 547 -19.55 -16.21 14.53
CA GLY A 547 -19.16 -14.88 15.01
C GLY A 547 -19.91 -13.72 14.37
N LYS A 548 -20.57 -13.92 13.22
CA LYS A 548 -21.16 -12.79 12.46
C LYS A 548 -22.60 -12.40 12.80
N ILE A 549 -23.30 -13.14 13.65
CA ILE A 549 -24.69 -12.80 14.04
C ILE A 549 -24.72 -11.83 15.23
N HIS A 550 -23.70 -11.85 16.10
CA HIS A 550 -23.61 -10.88 17.22
C HIS A 550 -23.23 -9.46 16.81
N SER A 551 -22.50 -9.28 15.70
CA SER A 551 -21.98 -7.95 15.32
C SER A 551 -23.06 -7.00 14.80
N LYS A 552 -24.12 -7.48 14.14
CA LYS A 552 -25.19 -6.61 13.63
C LYS A 552 -26.08 -6.04 14.73
N THR A 553 -26.36 -6.84 15.77
CA THR A 553 -27.15 -6.42 16.92
C THR A 553 -26.32 -5.50 17.83
N GLN A 554 -25.06 -5.83 18.03
CA GLN A 554 -24.10 -5.01 18.79
C GLN A 554 -23.89 -3.64 18.11
N ARG A 555 -23.66 -3.60 16.81
CA ARG A 555 -23.53 -2.35 16.02
C ARG A 555 -24.82 -1.50 16.07
N ARG A 556 -25.99 -2.13 16.17
CA ARG A 556 -27.28 -1.42 16.26
C ARG A 556 -27.48 -0.81 17.66
N ILE A 557 -27.06 -1.51 18.71
CA ILE A 557 -27.06 -1.00 20.10
C ILE A 557 -26.04 0.13 20.25
N GLU A 558 -24.82 -0.05 19.77
CA GLU A 558 -23.77 0.99 19.78
C GLU A 558 -24.16 2.22 18.95
N ALA A 559 -24.83 2.05 17.82
CA ALA A 559 -25.34 3.16 17.02
C ALA A 559 -26.47 3.91 17.75
N GLN A 560 -27.35 3.21 18.48
CA GLN A 560 -28.38 3.85 19.30
C GLN A 560 -27.80 4.60 20.50
N GLU A 561 -26.80 4.03 21.15
CA GLU A 561 -26.08 4.71 22.24
C GLU A 561 -25.29 5.94 21.75
N ARG A 562 -24.62 5.83 20.59
CA ARG A 562 -23.96 6.99 19.96
C ARG A 562 -24.96 8.08 19.58
N GLN A 563 -26.15 7.73 19.07
CA GLN A 563 -27.20 8.71 18.78
C GLN A 563 -27.74 9.36 20.05
N LYS A 564 -27.87 8.63 21.15
CA LYS A 564 -28.33 9.15 22.44
C LYS A 564 -27.30 10.13 23.02
N LYS A 565 -26.02 9.73 23.06
CA LYS A 565 -24.91 10.62 23.48
C LYS A 565 -24.77 11.86 22.60
N SER A 566 -24.93 11.71 21.28
CA SER A 566 -24.89 12.84 20.35
C SER A 566 -26.04 13.83 20.57
N ARG A 567 -27.26 13.35 20.88
CA ARG A 567 -28.41 14.23 21.20
C ARG A 567 -28.24 14.95 22.53
N GLU A 568 -27.68 14.31 23.53
CA GLU A 568 -27.38 14.92 24.83
C GLU A 568 -26.27 15.97 24.67
N ARG A 569 -25.20 15.65 23.96
CA ARG A 569 -24.11 16.59 23.68
C ARG A 569 -24.60 17.83 22.91
N LYS A 570 -25.52 17.66 21.95
CA LYS A 570 -26.10 18.76 21.20
C LYS A 570 -26.94 19.69 22.09
N LYS A 571 -27.67 19.15 23.08
CA LYS A 571 -28.42 19.96 24.07
C LYS A 571 -27.50 20.81 24.97
N TYR A 572 -26.37 20.24 25.38
CA TYR A 572 -25.40 21.00 26.19
C TYR A 572 -24.68 22.06 25.35
N GLN A 573 -24.39 21.77 24.07
CA GLN A 573 -23.81 22.75 23.16
C GLN A 573 -24.77 23.95 22.92
N GLU A 574 -26.06 23.68 22.69
CA GLU A 574 -27.05 24.74 22.52
C GLU A 574 -27.23 25.62 23.78
N LYS A 575 -27.04 25.02 24.97
CA LYS A 575 -27.04 25.80 26.23
C LYS A 575 -25.78 26.65 26.35
N LEU A 576 -24.62 26.09 25.99
CA LEU A 576 -23.35 26.81 26.00
C LEU A 576 -23.40 28.04 25.09
N ASP A 577 -23.85 27.85 23.84
CA ASP A 577 -23.99 28.95 22.86
C ASP A 577 -24.91 30.07 23.35
N LYS A 578 -26.03 29.70 24.03
CA LYS A 578 -26.95 30.69 24.63
C LYS A 578 -26.32 31.42 25.81
N THR A 579 -25.49 30.76 26.60
CA THR A 579 -24.80 31.37 27.74
C THR A 579 -23.72 32.33 27.24
N GLU A 580 -22.98 31.96 26.19
CA GLU A 580 -22.00 32.82 25.53
C GLU A 580 -22.64 34.09 24.95
N GLN A 581 -23.77 33.95 24.24
CA GLN A 581 -24.51 35.12 23.72
C GLN A 581 -24.96 36.10 24.84
N LYS A 582 -25.42 35.56 25.98
CA LYS A 582 -25.79 36.39 27.12
C LYS A 582 -24.60 37.11 27.75
N ILE A 583 -23.47 36.44 27.86
CA ILE A 583 -22.23 37.02 28.36
C ILE A 583 -21.77 38.17 27.43
N ASP A 584 -21.83 37.98 26.12
CA ASP A 584 -21.45 39.01 25.14
C ASP A 584 -22.36 40.25 25.19
N ILE A 585 -23.68 40.06 25.37
CA ILE A 585 -24.64 41.15 25.51
C ILE A 585 -24.35 41.93 26.76
N LEU A 586 -24.21 41.27 27.92
CA LEU A 586 -23.92 41.92 29.19
C LEU A 586 -22.55 42.61 29.21
N GLN A 587 -21.59 42.07 28.46
CA GLN A 587 -20.27 42.66 28.32
C GLN A 587 -20.27 43.96 27.54
N LYS A 588 -21.14 44.08 26.51
CA LYS A 588 -21.37 45.31 25.77
C LYS A 588 -22.06 46.34 26.68
N GLU A 589 -23.15 45.94 27.36
CA GLU A 589 -23.88 46.80 28.27
C GLU A 589 -22.99 47.33 29.43
N LYS A 590 -22.11 46.47 29.94
CA LYS A 590 -21.10 46.86 30.94
C LYS A 590 -20.12 47.89 30.41
N SER A 591 -19.64 47.69 29.17
CA SER A 591 -18.71 48.64 28.51
C SER A 591 -19.37 50.01 28.28
N ASP A 592 -20.63 50.02 27.87
CA ASP A 592 -21.40 51.26 27.66
C ASP A 592 -21.60 52.03 28.96
N ILE A 593 -21.93 51.32 30.06
CA ILE A 593 -22.06 51.93 31.38
C ILE A 593 -20.70 52.44 31.91
N GLU A 594 -19.62 51.69 31.72
CA GLU A 594 -18.25 52.13 32.06
C GLU A 594 -17.86 53.41 31.28
N HIS A 595 -18.23 53.47 29.99
CA HIS A 595 -18.02 54.67 29.19
C HIS A 595 -18.85 55.87 29.72
N GLN A 596 -20.09 55.58 30.11
CA GLN A 596 -20.97 56.61 30.69
C GLN A 596 -20.45 57.13 32.06
N MET A 597 -19.94 56.20 32.89
CA MET A 597 -19.36 56.54 34.22
C MET A 597 -18.04 57.32 34.14
N ASN A 598 -17.26 57.13 33.08
CA ASN A 598 -15.95 57.75 32.83
C ASN A 598 -16.09 59.08 32.02
N GLY A 599 -17.27 59.37 31.49
CA GLY A 599 -17.52 60.56 30.69
C GLY A 599 -17.84 61.83 31.56
N THR A 600 -17.55 62.97 31.01
CA THR A 600 -17.83 64.26 31.67
C THR A 600 -19.33 64.49 31.97
N GLY A 601 -20.23 63.69 31.37
CA GLY A 601 -21.67 63.74 31.63
C GLY A 601 -22.10 63.05 32.93
N PHE A 602 -21.29 62.16 33.52
CA PHE A 602 -21.67 61.50 34.78
C PHE A 602 -21.71 62.40 35.98
N SER A 603 -20.84 63.41 36.07
CA SER A 603 -20.81 64.41 37.11
C SER A 603 -21.95 65.45 36.98
N ALA A 604 -22.69 65.47 35.87
CA ALA A 604 -23.85 66.32 35.65
C ALA A 604 -25.20 65.64 35.99
N LEU A 605 -25.20 64.35 36.36
CA LEU A 605 -26.37 63.58 36.76
C LEU A 605 -26.78 63.89 38.20
N THR A 606 -28.07 63.76 38.52
CA THR A 606 -28.56 63.83 39.88
C THR A 606 -28.07 62.67 40.75
N PRO A 607 -27.98 62.83 42.08
CA PRO A 607 -27.54 61.77 42.98
C PRO A 607 -28.33 60.44 42.84
N ASP A 608 -29.63 60.52 42.51
CA ASP A 608 -30.48 59.34 42.31
C ASP A 608 -30.17 58.63 40.98
N GLU A 609 -29.88 59.38 39.93
CA GLU A 609 -29.47 58.80 38.62
C GLU A 609 -28.10 58.18 38.73
N MET A 610 -27.13 58.75 39.42
CA MET A 610 -25.82 58.11 39.68
C MET A 610 -25.97 56.80 40.46
N ALA A 611 -26.85 56.76 41.45
CA ALA A 611 -27.14 55.59 42.25
C ALA A 611 -27.81 54.49 41.38
N ALA A 612 -28.67 54.83 40.43
CA ALA A 612 -29.33 53.90 39.52
C ALA A 612 -28.31 53.27 38.55
N VAL A 613 -27.42 54.05 37.94
CA VAL A 613 -26.35 53.56 37.03
C VAL A 613 -25.40 52.68 37.80
N THR A 614 -25.02 53.03 39.01
CA THR A 614 -24.12 52.23 39.84
C THR A 614 -24.76 50.90 40.27
N ARG A 615 -26.03 50.84 40.60
CA ARG A 615 -26.78 49.60 40.89
C ARG A 615 -26.85 48.73 39.67
N ARG A 616 -27.16 49.29 38.49
CA ARG A 616 -27.19 48.50 37.24
C ARG A 616 -25.85 47.90 36.90
N TYR A 617 -24.76 48.62 37.07
CA TYR A 617 -23.41 48.10 36.91
C TYR A 617 -23.11 46.91 37.84
N GLN A 618 -23.49 47.03 39.14
CA GLN A 618 -23.29 45.94 40.09
C GLN A 618 -24.14 44.71 39.77
N GLU A 619 -25.39 44.90 39.30
CA GLU A 619 -26.25 43.79 38.84
C GLU A 619 -25.66 43.07 37.65
N ILE A 620 -25.12 43.79 36.67
CA ILE A 620 -24.47 43.20 35.48
C ILE A 620 -23.25 42.41 35.90
N VAL A 621 -22.38 42.94 36.74
CA VAL A 621 -21.18 42.24 37.22
C VAL A 621 -21.55 40.95 37.94
N LYS A 622 -22.55 40.96 38.83
CA LYS A 622 -23.00 39.78 39.56
C LYS A 622 -23.66 38.73 38.66
N THR A 623 -24.35 39.16 37.61
CA THR A 623 -24.99 38.27 36.64
C THR A 623 -23.95 37.65 35.73
N MET A 624 -22.94 38.42 35.33
CA MET A 624 -21.81 37.91 34.54
C MET A 624 -21.00 36.83 35.31
N GLU A 625 -20.73 37.03 36.59
CA GLU A 625 -20.03 36.02 37.41
C GLU A 625 -20.80 34.70 37.46
N LYS A 626 -22.15 34.75 37.58
CA LYS A 626 -22.99 33.55 37.54
C LYS A 626 -22.95 32.83 36.18
N LEU A 627 -23.06 33.58 35.08
CA LEU A 627 -23.04 33.04 33.72
C LEU A 627 -21.66 32.52 33.35
N GLU A 628 -20.57 33.11 33.81
CA GLU A 628 -19.19 32.61 33.64
C GLU A 628 -19.00 31.30 34.42
N TYR A 629 -19.61 31.13 35.58
CA TYR A 629 -19.61 29.88 36.31
C TYR A 629 -20.43 28.77 35.60
N GLU A 630 -21.65 29.11 35.12
CA GLU A 630 -22.46 28.20 34.31
C GLU A 630 -21.73 27.78 33.03
N TRP A 631 -21.04 28.67 32.36
CA TRP A 631 -20.25 28.43 31.18
C TRP A 631 -19.11 27.45 31.49
N LEU A 632 -18.41 27.60 32.60
CA LEU A 632 -17.35 26.67 33.04
C LEU A 632 -17.90 25.27 33.29
N VAL A 633 -19.03 25.13 33.95
CA VAL A 633 -19.65 23.83 34.25
C VAL A 633 -20.12 23.14 32.96
N LEU A 634 -20.71 23.89 32.01
CA LEU A 634 -21.16 23.35 30.72
C LEU A 634 -19.99 22.89 29.86
N ASN A 635 -18.86 23.58 29.83
CA ASN A 635 -17.63 23.15 29.18
C ASN A 635 -17.05 21.90 29.81
N GLU A 636 -17.05 21.78 31.14
CA GLU A 636 -16.56 20.58 31.82
C GLU A 636 -17.41 19.32 31.54
N ILE A 637 -18.74 19.52 31.34
CA ILE A 637 -19.65 18.43 30.94
C ILE A 637 -19.44 18.03 29.47
N LEU A 638 -19.11 18.96 28.60
CA LEU A 638 -18.84 18.68 27.16
C LEU A 638 -17.47 18.08 26.93
N GLU A 639 -16.52 18.25 27.85
CA GLU A 639 -15.18 17.66 27.79
C GLU A 639 -15.15 16.21 28.31
N LYS A 640 -16.13 15.80 29.13
CA LYS A 640 -16.33 14.40 29.58
C LYS A 640 -17.22 13.63 28.61
#